data_cdfc434583f1ca90f5003d37dc5ad25c
#
_entry.id   cdfc434583f1ca90f5003d37dc5ad25c
#
_cell.length_a   1.000
_cell.length_b   1.000
_cell.length_c   1.000
_cell.angle_alpha   90.00
_cell.angle_beta   90.00
_cell.angle_gamma   90.00
#
_symmetry.space_group_name_H-M   'P 1'
#
loop_
_entity.id
_entity.type
_entity.pdbx_description
1 polymer ?
#
loop_
_entity_poly.entity_id
_entity_poly.type
_entity_poly.pdbx_seq_one_letter_code
_entity_poly.pdbx_strand_id
1 'polypeptide(L)'
;MMGRLTRREFLQTGATAALASRMVTGKAMVPSAARGVPEPKRSSAIKYINPQVPTLQLPVYSGRRYDARVPDTLDMAERAALAVHGLTGPTDPEADYEIYWFAVFGNNPPYMYHDWNDHVQVKFHEALPLMRLASGSHLNEEVDQRWMEILVQMQGPDGLLYYPRVGRPWVNRGIADEQFGAMPAGEHFTEPFAHGRLLGALALHYKLTGDEFWRRVGERVVDGLTKQAVHREGYAYFSTGMFGVNQVSDPKVAPESLNPWMNMTFGWITIGLAQFYRATGYEPALTLSGELARYMRDHSKLYDAEGRFTNIALHFHGHLHPLLGMLEYGIAAGDWEMVQFVRQGFEFGIANMWPMVGYVSEVINPQGYQNSEICGVADMIHMALKLTLAGAGNYWDDVDRWTRNQFAEGQLTSSEWVAPMVKDQPVNLKPLDHGTGATATEKVPERCVGGFAGWPSANDWQGNKHASIMHCCTGNGTRAIYFVWESILRPEQGKLRVNLLLNRASPWADVDSYIPYEGRVDVKLKSDCELSVRIPEWATAQETQCAVNGRNRPLSWEGRYAMAGKVKPKDVATLTFPIPERKDVLRIHGRDYSLTRKGNEVVQIDPPGKNWPLYQREHYRTNSARFKTVERFVADQSVEW
;
A
#
# COMPACT_ATOMS: atom_id res chain seq x y z
N MET A 1 -13.41 -1.81 -33.62
CA MET A 1 -12.96 -3.21 -33.57
C MET A 1 -11.57 -3.21 -32.92
N MET A 2 -11.49 -3.38 -31.62
CA MET A 2 -10.21 -3.54 -30.92
C MET A 2 -9.76 -4.99 -31.07
N GLY A 3 -8.60 -5.20 -31.68
CA GLY A 3 -8.00 -6.52 -31.84
C GLY A 3 -7.69 -7.13 -30.47
N ARG A 4 -8.03 -8.39 -30.30
CA ARG A 4 -7.64 -9.18 -29.11
C ARG A 4 -6.14 -9.40 -29.16
N LEU A 5 -5.40 -8.89 -28.17
CA LEU A 5 -4.02 -9.26 -27.94
C LEU A 5 -3.95 -10.75 -27.64
N THR A 6 -3.02 -11.46 -28.26
CA THR A 6 -2.82 -12.88 -28.01
C THR A 6 -1.98 -13.08 -26.74
N ARG A 7 -2.09 -14.27 -26.11
CA ARG A 7 -1.31 -14.67 -24.93
C ARG A 7 0.21 -14.46 -25.11
N ARG A 8 0.69 -14.55 -26.36
CA ARG A 8 2.11 -14.40 -26.70
C ARG A 8 2.55 -12.93 -26.68
N GLU A 9 1.68 -12.01 -27.08
CA GLU A 9 1.96 -10.56 -27.07
C GLU A 9 1.92 -9.97 -25.65
N PHE A 10 1.03 -10.52 -24.79
CA PHE A 10 0.96 -10.13 -23.37
C PHE A 10 2.21 -10.57 -22.57
N LEU A 11 2.72 -11.78 -22.83
CA LEU A 11 3.94 -12.30 -22.19
C LEU A 11 5.23 -11.66 -22.73
N GLN A 12 5.24 -11.16 -23.97
CA GLN A 12 6.40 -10.48 -24.55
C GLN A 12 6.59 -9.05 -24.02
N THR A 13 5.53 -8.37 -23.60
CA THR A 13 5.63 -7.04 -22.98
C THR A 13 6.17 -7.07 -21.56
N GLY A 14 6.04 -8.17 -20.83
CA GLY A 14 6.58 -8.34 -19.47
C GLY A 14 8.03 -8.84 -19.38
N ALA A 15 8.54 -9.45 -20.45
CA ALA A 15 9.82 -10.22 -20.39
C ALA A 15 11.05 -9.48 -20.93
N THR A 16 10.93 -8.29 -21.53
CA THR A 16 12.03 -7.62 -22.25
C THR A 16 12.72 -6.48 -21.52
N ALA A 17 12.37 -6.20 -20.27
CA ALA A 17 13.06 -5.18 -19.46
C ALA A 17 14.36 -5.66 -18.76
N ALA A 18 14.76 -6.94 -18.94
CA ALA A 18 15.81 -7.58 -18.16
C ALA A 18 17.18 -7.73 -18.87
N LEU A 19 17.42 -7.13 -20.04
CA LEU A 19 18.69 -7.33 -20.75
C LEU A 19 19.27 -6.01 -21.30
N ALA A 20 19.87 -5.20 -20.46
CA ALA A 20 20.91 -4.23 -20.82
C ALA A 20 21.71 -3.75 -19.60
N SER A 21 22.44 -4.62 -18.90
CA SER A 21 23.54 -4.20 -18.03
C SER A 21 24.85 -4.72 -18.59
N ARG A 22 25.56 -3.89 -19.32
CA ARG A 22 26.99 -4.13 -19.62
C ARG A 22 27.83 -3.71 -18.43
N MET A 23 28.60 -4.63 -17.91
CA MET A 23 29.66 -4.45 -16.89
C MET A 23 30.65 -3.33 -17.32
N VAL A 24 30.84 -2.37 -16.43
CA VAL A 24 32.05 -1.55 -16.41
C VAL A 24 32.75 -1.86 -15.08
N THR A 25 33.86 -2.56 -15.18
CA THR A 25 34.75 -2.82 -14.04
C THR A 25 35.61 -1.59 -13.79
N GLY A 26 35.29 -0.85 -12.74
CA GLY A 26 36.16 0.20 -12.21
C GLY A 26 36.30 0.01 -10.70
N LYS A 27 37.49 -0.41 -10.25
CA LYS A 27 37.83 -0.46 -8.83
C LYS A 27 37.91 0.97 -8.28
N ALA A 28 36.95 1.39 -7.47
CA ALA A 28 37.08 2.53 -6.59
C ALA A 28 37.28 2.01 -5.16
N MET A 29 38.43 2.39 -4.55
CA MET A 29 38.70 2.17 -3.13
C MET A 29 37.71 3.01 -2.30
N VAL A 30 36.92 2.36 -1.50
CA VAL A 30 36.08 2.99 -0.46
C VAL A 30 36.85 2.97 0.84
N PRO A 31 37.00 4.12 1.56
CA PRO A 31 37.56 4.10 2.91
C PRO A 31 36.54 3.48 3.87
N SER A 32 36.93 2.37 4.48
CA SER A 32 36.23 1.74 5.59
C SER A 32 36.29 2.64 6.82
N ALA A 33 35.17 3.20 7.21
CA ALA A 33 34.93 3.60 8.59
C ALA A 33 33.54 3.04 8.98
N ALA A 34 33.51 1.75 9.24
CA ALA A 34 32.39 1.12 9.93
C ALA A 34 32.35 1.66 11.37
N ARG A 35 31.52 2.67 11.62
CA ARG A 35 30.99 2.89 12.96
C ARG A 35 30.07 1.70 13.23
N GLY A 36 30.44 0.86 14.20
CA GLY A 36 29.64 -0.26 14.63
C GLY A 36 28.23 0.23 14.98
N VAL A 37 27.26 -0.24 14.24
CA VAL A 37 25.84 -0.12 14.60
C VAL A 37 25.70 -0.81 15.96
N PRO A 38 25.11 -0.16 17.01
CA PRO A 38 24.89 -0.83 18.28
C PRO A 38 24.06 -2.11 18.01
N GLU A 39 24.53 -3.25 18.50
CA GLU A 39 23.72 -4.47 18.44
C GLU A 39 22.34 -4.17 19.07
N PRO A 40 21.24 -4.45 18.38
CA PRO A 40 19.90 -4.26 18.95
C PRO A 40 19.79 -5.09 20.23
N LYS A 41 19.27 -4.49 21.30
CA LYS A 41 18.99 -5.22 22.56
C LYS A 41 17.97 -6.29 22.23
N ARG A 42 18.40 -7.54 22.13
CA ARG A 42 17.51 -8.68 21.90
C ARG A 42 16.65 -8.88 23.15
N SER A 43 15.31 -8.94 22.97
CA SER A 43 14.43 -9.37 24.04
C SER A 43 14.72 -10.84 24.33
N SER A 44 15.24 -11.13 25.51
CA SER A 44 15.47 -12.51 25.98
C SER A 44 14.17 -13.24 26.36
N ALA A 45 13.03 -12.53 26.35
CA ALA A 45 11.72 -13.06 26.78
C ALA A 45 10.98 -13.77 25.66
N ILE A 46 11.13 -13.35 24.39
CA ILE A 46 10.42 -13.94 23.25
C ILE A 46 11.16 -15.18 22.76
N LYS A 47 10.45 -16.31 22.67
CA LYS A 47 11.01 -17.60 22.25
C LYS A 47 10.53 -17.97 20.86
N TYR A 48 11.37 -17.78 19.85
CA TYR A 48 11.10 -18.21 18.48
C TYR A 48 11.30 -19.71 18.28
N ILE A 49 10.58 -20.31 17.33
CA ILE A 49 10.64 -21.74 17.00
C ILE A 49 12.02 -22.15 16.47
N ASN A 50 12.68 -21.25 15.72
CA ASN A 50 14.05 -21.42 15.24
C ASN A 50 14.95 -20.34 15.89
N PRO A 51 15.83 -20.70 16.84
CA PRO A 51 16.69 -19.71 17.48
C PRO A 51 17.87 -19.25 16.60
N GLN A 52 18.12 -19.91 15.48
CA GLN A 52 19.27 -19.62 14.62
C GLN A 52 18.90 -18.58 13.58
N VAL A 53 19.80 -17.60 13.40
CA VAL A 53 19.70 -16.59 12.33
C VAL A 53 20.97 -16.67 11.50
N PRO A 54 20.89 -16.98 10.22
CA PRO A 54 22.02 -16.87 9.31
C PRO A 54 22.38 -15.39 9.09
N THR A 55 23.56 -15.13 8.54
CA THR A 55 23.87 -13.79 8.04
C THR A 55 22.93 -13.48 6.87
N LEU A 56 22.15 -12.41 6.98
CA LEU A 56 21.19 -11.99 5.97
C LEU A 56 21.78 -10.93 5.05
N GLN A 57 21.51 -11.06 3.75
CA GLN A 57 21.75 -10.01 2.79
C GLN A 57 20.45 -9.21 2.59
N LEU A 58 20.44 -7.97 3.09
CA LEU A 58 19.31 -7.07 2.92
C LEU A 58 19.52 -6.14 1.72
N PRO A 59 18.43 -5.59 1.15
CA PRO A 59 18.51 -4.61 0.08
C PRO A 59 19.28 -3.36 0.50
N VAL A 60 20.07 -2.83 -0.43
CA VAL A 60 20.74 -1.53 -0.27
C VAL A 60 19.99 -0.50 -1.11
N TYR A 61 19.47 0.53 -0.47
CA TYR A 61 18.66 1.57 -1.12
C TYR A 61 19.55 2.72 -1.60
N SER A 62 20.44 2.41 -2.54
CA SER A 62 21.33 3.38 -3.17
C SER A 62 20.64 4.18 -4.27
N GLY A 63 21.15 5.38 -4.53
CA GLY A 63 20.64 6.23 -5.58
C GLY A 63 21.28 7.60 -5.63
N ARG A 64 20.95 8.35 -6.67
CA ARG A 64 21.46 9.70 -6.85
C ARG A 64 20.58 10.71 -6.09
N ARG A 65 21.21 11.62 -5.34
CA ARG A 65 20.53 12.74 -4.66
C ARG A 65 20.95 14.07 -5.25
N TYR A 66 20.02 15.01 -5.29
CA TYR A 66 20.28 16.39 -5.74
C TYR A 66 19.17 17.34 -5.26
N ASP A 67 19.58 18.58 -4.97
CA ASP A 67 18.64 19.64 -4.62
C ASP A 67 17.86 20.10 -5.86
N ALA A 68 16.57 20.30 -5.67
CA ALA A 68 15.67 20.83 -6.68
C ALA A 68 14.68 21.83 -6.09
N ARG A 69 14.42 22.92 -6.82
CA ARG A 69 13.30 23.81 -6.53
C ARG A 69 12.08 23.31 -7.30
N VAL A 70 11.05 22.92 -6.58
CA VAL A 70 9.86 22.29 -7.14
C VAL A 70 8.60 23.04 -6.70
N PRO A 71 7.47 22.93 -7.44
CA PRO A 71 6.18 23.42 -6.96
C PRO A 71 5.81 22.73 -5.64
N ASP A 72 5.30 23.53 -4.69
CA ASP A 72 4.85 23.01 -3.39
C ASP A 72 3.46 22.37 -3.52
N THR A 73 3.44 21.19 -4.15
CA THR A 73 2.28 20.36 -4.41
C THR A 73 2.52 18.95 -3.92
N LEU A 74 1.54 18.05 -4.05
CA LEU A 74 1.65 16.67 -3.57
C LEU A 74 2.83 15.94 -4.21
N ASP A 75 3.70 15.38 -3.36
CA ASP A 75 4.87 14.59 -3.74
C ASP A 75 4.87 13.26 -3.00
N MET A 76 4.79 12.16 -3.75
CA MET A 76 4.67 10.82 -3.16
C MET A 76 6.00 10.33 -2.56
N ALA A 77 7.15 10.83 -3.01
CA ALA A 77 8.44 10.49 -2.39
C ALA A 77 8.61 11.14 -1.00
N GLU A 78 8.13 12.37 -0.82
CA GLU A 78 8.07 13.01 0.52
C GLU A 78 7.11 12.24 1.44
N ARG A 79 5.95 11.80 0.90
CA ARG A 79 5.00 10.98 1.66
C ARG A 79 5.60 9.62 2.03
N ALA A 80 6.40 9.03 1.16
CA ALA A 80 7.14 7.79 1.43
C ALA A 80 8.21 7.99 2.52
N ALA A 81 8.93 9.11 2.51
CA ALA A 81 9.90 9.43 3.57
C ALA A 81 9.23 9.55 4.94
N LEU A 82 8.10 10.24 5.02
CA LEU A 82 7.27 10.26 6.24
C LEU A 82 6.78 8.88 6.63
N ALA A 83 6.38 8.05 5.67
CA ALA A 83 5.87 6.71 5.92
C ALA A 83 6.94 5.78 6.50
N VAL A 84 8.24 5.93 6.17
CA VAL A 84 9.32 5.20 6.84
C VAL A 84 9.29 5.47 8.35
N HIS A 85 9.10 6.72 8.76
CA HIS A 85 8.96 7.07 10.17
C HIS A 85 7.68 6.46 10.78
N GLY A 86 6.53 6.57 10.10
CA GLY A 86 5.25 6.01 10.56
C GLY A 86 5.21 4.48 10.63
N LEU A 87 6.08 3.77 9.87
CA LEU A 87 6.25 2.32 9.94
C LEU A 87 7.21 1.89 11.06
N THR A 88 8.24 2.66 11.34
CA THR A 88 9.31 2.27 12.28
C THR A 88 9.18 2.92 13.66
N GLY A 89 8.56 4.10 13.74
CA GLY A 89 8.39 4.84 15.00
C GLY A 89 7.49 4.15 16.04
N PRO A 90 6.30 3.62 15.66
CA PRO A 90 5.39 2.97 16.61
C PRO A 90 5.74 1.49 16.84
N THR A 91 7.02 1.16 17.02
CA THR A 91 7.53 -0.19 17.30
C THR A 91 8.07 -0.27 18.71
N ASP A 92 8.08 -1.47 19.30
CA ASP A 92 8.59 -1.73 20.63
C ASP A 92 9.96 -2.43 20.58
N PRO A 93 11.07 -1.74 20.83
CA PRO A 93 12.40 -2.36 20.85
C PRO A 93 12.56 -3.48 21.89
N GLU A 94 11.77 -3.44 22.98
CA GLU A 94 11.81 -4.49 24.01
C GLU A 94 11.03 -5.74 23.57
N ALA A 95 10.11 -5.61 22.61
CA ALA A 95 9.40 -6.70 21.97
C ALA A 95 9.90 -6.97 20.52
N ASP A 96 11.22 -6.87 20.29
CA ASP A 96 11.84 -7.14 19.00
C ASP A 96 11.28 -6.28 17.85
N TYR A 97 10.95 -5.01 18.13
CA TYR A 97 10.32 -4.07 17.21
C TYR A 97 8.94 -4.50 16.72
N GLU A 98 8.18 -5.27 17.50
CA GLU A 98 6.77 -5.49 17.22
C GLU A 98 6.02 -4.16 17.22
N ILE A 99 5.10 -3.97 16.27
CA ILE A 99 4.31 -2.75 16.19
C ILE A 99 3.29 -2.70 17.33
N TYR A 100 3.03 -1.52 17.86
CA TYR A 100 1.82 -1.29 18.64
C TYR A 100 0.61 -1.31 17.71
N TRP A 101 -0.45 -2.02 18.09
CA TRP A 101 -1.63 -2.19 17.22
C TRP A 101 -2.42 -0.90 17.06
N PHE A 102 -2.68 -0.23 18.17
CA PHE A 102 -3.46 1.00 18.21
C PHE A 102 -2.67 2.15 18.81
N ALA A 103 -2.92 3.37 18.30
CA ALA A 103 -2.57 4.62 18.95
C ALA A 103 -3.84 5.44 19.23
N VAL A 104 -3.96 5.96 20.45
CA VAL A 104 -5.11 6.73 20.94
C VAL A 104 -4.64 8.12 21.33
N PHE A 105 -4.94 9.12 20.51
CA PHE A 105 -4.57 10.50 20.75
C PHE A 105 -5.59 11.25 21.62
N GLY A 106 -6.83 10.77 21.66
CA GLY A 106 -7.92 11.43 22.39
C GLY A 106 -7.94 11.18 23.91
N ASN A 107 -6.93 10.52 24.46
CA ASN A 107 -6.75 10.32 25.90
C ASN A 107 -5.66 11.24 26.46
N ASN A 108 -5.69 11.56 27.73
CA ASN A 108 -4.63 12.31 28.42
C ASN A 108 -3.99 11.42 29.52
N PRO A 109 -2.73 10.95 29.37
CA PRO A 109 -1.85 11.15 28.21
C PRO A 109 -2.29 10.31 27.01
N PRO A 110 -1.90 10.69 25.77
CA PRO A 110 -1.99 9.81 24.61
C PRO A 110 -1.21 8.51 24.85
N TYR A 111 -1.73 7.40 24.34
CA TYR A 111 -1.08 6.10 24.52
C TYR A 111 -1.18 5.22 23.27
N MET A 112 -0.33 4.22 23.17
CA MET A 112 -0.41 3.14 22.22
C MET A 112 -0.23 1.81 22.93
N TYR A 113 -0.79 0.73 22.37
CA TYR A 113 -0.77 -0.57 23.01
C TYR A 113 -0.69 -1.72 22.00
N HIS A 114 -0.10 -2.81 22.44
CA HIS A 114 -0.12 -4.08 21.72
C HIS A 114 -1.49 -4.76 21.83
N ASP A 115 -1.80 -5.49 20.80
CA ASP A 115 -2.88 -6.45 20.76
C ASP A 115 -2.46 -7.61 19.85
N TRP A 116 -3.27 -8.64 19.67
CA TRP A 116 -3.01 -9.65 18.66
C TRP A 116 -3.05 -9.01 17.26
N ASN A 117 -1.89 -8.95 16.60
CA ASN A 117 -1.73 -8.19 15.38
C ASN A 117 -0.77 -8.83 14.37
N ASP A 118 -0.43 -10.11 14.53
CA ASP A 118 0.58 -10.79 13.72
C ASP A 118 0.30 -10.66 12.21
N HIS A 119 -0.97 -10.77 11.83
CA HIS A 119 -1.43 -10.55 10.46
C HIS A 119 -1.33 -9.09 9.96
N VAL A 120 -1.12 -8.14 10.85
CA VAL A 120 -0.91 -6.72 10.51
C VAL A 120 0.56 -6.37 10.44
N GLN A 121 1.36 -6.85 11.40
CA GLN A 121 2.81 -6.70 11.41
C GLN A 121 3.41 -7.06 10.04
N VAL A 122 2.94 -8.12 9.42
CA VAL A 122 3.42 -8.61 8.12
C VAL A 122 3.19 -7.65 6.95
N LYS A 123 2.23 -6.72 7.06
CA LYS A 123 2.04 -5.66 6.05
C LYS A 123 3.23 -4.69 6.01
N PHE A 124 3.86 -4.48 7.16
CA PHE A 124 4.99 -3.58 7.33
C PHE A 124 6.26 -4.15 6.70
N HIS A 125 6.44 -5.48 6.72
CA HIS A 125 7.58 -6.16 6.09
C HIS A 125 7.62 -5.95 4.57
N GLU A 126 6.47 -5.81 3.91
CA GLU A 126 6.40 -5.48 2.48
C GLU A 126 6.46 -3.96 2.25
N ALA A 127 5.80 -3.17 3.10
CA ALA A 127 5.67 -1.74 2.92
C ALA A 127 7.00 -0.98 3.12
N LEU A 128 7.79 -1.34 4.12
CA LEU A 128 9.01 -0.60 4.48
C LEU A 128 10.06 -0.58 3.36
N PRO A 129 10.42 -1.72 2.71
CA PRO A 129 11.31 -1.70 1.55
C PRO A 129 10.81 -0.83 0.39
N LEU A 130 9.49 -0.85 0.13
CA LEU A 130 8.88 -0.03 -0.92
C LEU A 130 9.01 1.47 -0.61
N MET A 131 8.83 1.86 0.66
CA MET A 131 8.99 3.25 1.08
C MET A 131 10.46 3.71 0.97
N ARG A 132 11.41 2.84 1.31
CA ARG A 132 12.83 3.14 1.12
C ARG A 132 13.21 3.29 -0.35
N LEU A 133 12.69 2.46 -1.23
CA LEU A 133 12.88 2.61 -2.69
C LEU A 133 12.37 3.94 -3.22
N ALA A 134 11.20 4.39 -2.76
CA ALA A 134 10.60 5.64 -3.23
C ALA A 134 11.30 6.90 -2.67
N SER A 135 11.85 6.83 -1.46
CA SER A 135 12.36 7.99 -0.72
C SER A 135 13.88 8.02 -0.53
N GLY A 136 14.54 6.85 -0.56
CA GLY A 136 15.95 6.70 -0.17
C GLY A 136 16.20 6.94 1.31
N SER A 137 15.19 6.87 2.17
CA SER A 137 15.34 7.11 3.61
C SER A 137 16.10 5.97 4.29
N HIS A 138 17.06 6.32 5.13
CA HIS A 138 17.86 5.41 5.97
C HIS A 138 17.44 5.44 7.44
N LEU A 139 16.31 6.06 7.77
CA LEU A 139 15.83 6.19 9.14
C LEU A 139 15.49 4.82 9.73
N ASN A 140 16.05 4.50 10.91
CA ASN A 140 15.76 3.27 11.67
C ASN A 140 15.99 1.97 10.87
N GLU A 141 17.10 1.84 10.14
CA GLU A 141 17.43 0.63 9.34
C GLU A 141 17.60 -0.63 10.20
N GLU A 142 17.87 -0.49 11.49
CA GLU A 142 17.91 -1.59 12.43
C GLU A 142 16.58 -2.35 12.54
N VAL A 143 15.46 -1.68 12.27
CA VAL A 143 14.13 -2.29 12.25
C VAL A 143 14.02 -3.29 11.09
N ASP A 144 14.48 -2.91 9.88
CA ASP A 144 14.50 -3.81 8.71
C ASP A 144 15.29 -5.08 9.00
N GLN A 145 16.50 -4.90 9.54
CA GLN A 145 17.38 -6.02 9.89
C GLN A 145 16.68 -6.97 10.87
N ARG A 146 16.12 -6.41 11.96
CA ARG A 146 15.52 -7.24 13.01
C ARG A 146 14.26 -7.94 12.53
N TRP A 147 13.40 -7.29 11.77
CA TRP A 147 12.19 -7.91 11.23
C TRP A 147 12.51 -9.08 10.29
N MET A 148 13.53 -8.97 9.44
CA MET A 148 13.91 -10.07 8.55
C MET A 148 14.59 -11.22 9.30
N GLU A 149 15.35 -10.94 10.36
CA GLU A 149 15.88 -11.97 11.27
C GLU A 149 14.73 -12.74 11.95
N ILE A 150 13.73 -12.03 12.48
CA ILE A 150 12.56 -12.62 13.13
C ILE A 150 11.79 -13.51 12.15
N LEU A 151 11.60 -13.07 10.92
CA LEU A 151 10.93 -13.85 9.89
C LEU A 151 11.62 -15.21 9.71
N VAL A 152 12.94 -15.24 9.66
CA VAL A 152 13.72 -16.50 9.58
C VAL A 152 13.61 -17.33 10.86
N GLN A 153 13.60 -16.67 12.03
CA GLN A 153 13.43 -17.35 13.32
C GLN A 153 12.02 -17.94 13.51
N MET A 154 11.02 -17.38 12.84
CA MET A 154 9.66 -17.91 12.87
C MET A 154 9.47 -19.14 11.95
N GLN A 155 10.39 -19.43 11.02
CA GLN A 155 10.22 -20.55 10.09
C GLN A 155 10.40 -21.90 10.76
N GLY A 156 9.33 -22.68 10.81
CA GLY A 156 9.29 -24.02 11.38
C GLY A 156 9.80 -25.12 10.42
N PRO A 157 9.79 -26.38 10.91
CA PRO A 157 10.30 -27.52 10.14
C PRO A 157 9.48 -27.85 8.89
N ASP A 158 8.20 -27.51 8.88
CA ASP A 158 7.27 -27.69 7.74
C ASP A 158 7.30 -26.52 6.74
N GLY A 159 8.14 -25.53 6.99
CA GLY A 159 8.30 -24.33 6.14
C GLY A 159 7.41 -23.16 6.50
N LEU A 160 6.37 -23.35 7.30
CA LEU A 160 5.49 -22.28 7.74
C LEU A 160 6.13 -21.37 8.79
N LEU A 161 5.60 -20.17 8.94
CA LEU A 161 6.07 -19.18 9.91
C LEU A 161 5.19 -19.22 11.15
N TYR A 162 5.81 -19.43 12.30
CA TYR A 162 5.16 -19.62 13.57
C TYR A 162 5.40 -18.46 14.53
N TYR A 163 4.32 -17.81 14.94
CA TYR A 163 4.34 -16.72 15.91
C TYR A 163 4.53 -17.23 17.32
N PRO A 164 5.47 -16.65 18.10
CA PRO A 164 5.67 -17.04 19.51
C PRO A 164 4.57 -16.47 20.40
N ARG A 165 4.17 -17.23 21.41
CA ARG A 165 3.28 -16.79 22.50
C ARG A 165 4.05 -16.45 23.76
N VAL A 166 5.18 -17.13 24.00
CA VAL A 166 6.02 -16.89 25.18
C VAL A 166 6.74 -15.56 25.03
N GLY A 167 6.59 -14.69 26.01
CA GLY A 167 7.13 -13.33 26.00
C GLY A 167 6.20 -12.28 25.38
N ARG A 168 5.01 -12.67 24.90
CA ARG A 168 4.03 -11.80 24.26
C ARG A 168 2.64 -11.98 24.89
N PRO A 169 2.39 -11.45 26.09
CA PRO A 169 1.14 -11.71 26.84
C PRO A 169 -0.12 -11.17 26.13
N TRP A 170 0.02 -10.18 25.24
CA TRP A 170 -1.07 -9.60 24.43
C TRP A 170 -1.66 -10.53 23.38
N VAL A 171 -0.96 -11.61 23.00
CA VAL A 171 -1.39 -12.54 21.93
C VAL A 171 -2.52 -13.47 22.38
N ASN A 172 -2.79 -13.60 23.69
CA ASN A 172 -3.74 -14.57 24.24
C ASN A 172 -5.18 -14.04 24.35
N ARG A 173 -5.65 -13.22 23.41
CA ARG A 173 -7.00 -12.64 23.48
C ARG A 173 -8.04 -13.38 22.63
N GLY A 174 -9.30 -13.41 23.17
CA GLY A 174 -10.44 -14.11 22.60
C GLY A 174 -11.08 -13.52 21.33
N ILE A 175 -10.61 -12.38 20.78
CA ILE A 175 -11.12 -11.84 19.51
C ILE A 175 -10.84 -12.80 18.35
N ALA A 176 -9.76 -13.55 18.42
CA ALA A 176 -9.39 -14.55 17.44
C ALA A 176 -10.44 -15.64 17.26
N ASP A 177 -11.03 -16.10 18.36
CA ASP A 177 -11.96 -17.24 18.36
C ASP A 177 -13.24 -16.97 17.57
N GLU A 178 -13.73 -15.74 17.60
CA GLU A 178 -14.97 -15.37 16.90
C GLU A 178 -14.81 -15.20 15.40
N GLN A 179 -13.64 -14.72 14.95
CA GLN A 179 -13.40 -14.37 13.55
C GLN A 179 -12.59 -15.42 12.80
N PHE A 180 -11.56 -15.96 13.42
CA PHE A 180 -10.55 -16.77 12.73
C PHE A 180 -10.39 -18.19 13.31
N GLY A 181 -11.15 -18.54 14.31
CA GLY A 181 -11.09 -19.83 15.01
C GLY A 181 -10.26 -19.79 16.29
N ALA A 182 -10.37 -20.85 17.07
CA ALA A 182 -9.75 -20.94 18.39
C ALA A 182 -8.22 -20.91 18.31
N MET A 183 -7.59 -20.19 19.25
CA MET A 183 -6.14 -20.19 19.41
C MET A 183 -5.67 -21.60 19.76
N PRO A 184 -4.77 -22.21 18.97
CA PRO A 184 -4.29 -23.58 19.25
C PRO A 184 -3.46 -23.63 20.54
N ALA A 185 -3.42 -24.78 21.18
CA ALA A 185 -2.54 -25.02 22.32
C ALA A 185 -1.06 -25.00 21.90
N GLY A 186 -0.16 -24.66 22.85
CA GLY A 186 1.28 -24.67 22.63
C GLY A 186 1.94 -23.29 22.70
N GLU A 187 3.26 -23.26 22.50
CA GLU A 187 4.06 -22.03 22.59
C GLU A 187 4.10 -21.24 21.26
N HIS A 188 3.67 -21.87 20.16
CA HIS A 188 3.70 -21.30 18.82
C HIS A 188 2.41 -21.59 18.07
N PHE A 189 2.00 -20.67 17.19
CA PHE A 189 0.87 -20.82 16.28
C PHE A 189 1.18 -20.20 14.92
N THR A 190 0.40 -20.53 13.92
CA THR A 190 0.53 -19.96 12.58
C THR A 190 -0.83 -19.55 12.02
N GLU A 191 -0.82 -18.51 11.20
CA GLU A 191 -1.97 -17.94 10.52
C GLU A 191 -1.71 -18.00 9.00
N PRO A 192 -2.40 -18.85 8.22
CA PRO A 192 -2.18 -18.95 6.79
C PRO A 192 -2.26 -17.60 6.08
N PHE A 193 -3.19 -16.74 6.48
CA PHE A 193 -3.40 -15.45 5.83
C PHE A 193 -2.26 -14.44 6.06
N ALA A 194 -1.50 -14.56 7.14
CA ALA A 194 -0.33 -13.71 7.36
C ALA A 194 0.82 -14.06 6.39
N HIS A 195 0.94 -15.32 5.98
CA HIS A 195 1.98 -15.78 5.05
C HIS A 195 1.92 -15.09 3.68
N GLY A 196 0.73 -14.71 3.23
CA GLY A 196 0.59 -14.00 1.96
C GLY A 196 1.39 -12.70 1.92
N ARG A 197 1.30 -11.90 2.97
CA ARG A 197 2.08 -10.64 3.05
C ARG A 197 3.58 -10.91 3.21
N LEU A 198 3.95 -11.95 3.95
CA LEU A 198 5.35 -12.36 4.10
C LEU A 198 5.93 -12.90 2.79
N LEU A 199 5.14 -13.63 1.98
CA LEU A 199 5.57 -14.04 0.64
C LEU A 199 5.85 -12.83 -0.26
N GLY A 200 5.02 -11.77 -0.20
CA GLY A 200 5.30 -10.52 -0.88
C GLY A 200 6.63 -9.89 -0.44
N ALA A 201 6.89 -9.83 0.88
CA ALA A 201 8.15 -9.32 1.42
C ALA A 201 9.37 -10.16 0.95
N LEU A 202 9.27 -11.49 1.01
CA LEU A 202 10.33 -12.41 0.55
C LEU A 202 10.59 -12.25 -0.95
N ALA A 203 9.54 -12.16 -1.76
CA ALA A 203 9.63 -11.92 -3.20
C ALA A 203 10.32 -10.59 -3.51
N LEU A 204 9.99 -9.53 -2.74
CA LEU A 204 10.60 -8.21 -2.88
C LEU A 204 12.10 -8.24 -2.53
N HIS A 205 12.47 -8.88 -1.41
CA HIS A 205 13.87 -9.05 -1.02
C HIS A 205 14.66 -9.85 -2.06
N TYR A 206 14.09 -10.92 -2.60
CA TYR A 206 14.70 -11.67 -3.71
C TYR A 206 14.93 -10.79 -4.94
N LYS A 207 13.91 -10.02 -5.36
CA LYS A 207 14.04 -9.11 -6.52
C LYS A 207 15.12 -8.04 -6.31
N LEU A 208 15.25 -7.52 -5.09
CA LEU A 208 16.17 -6.42 -4.79
C LEU A 208 17.61 -6.89 -4.56
N THR A 209 17.82 -8.08 -4.00
CA THR A 209 19.15 -8.57 -3.65
C THR A 209 19.71 -9.59 -4.65
N GLY A 210 18.82 -10.32 -5.36
CA GLY A 210 19.18 -11.49 -6.14
C GLY A 210 19.61 -12.70 -5.30
N ASP A 211 19.47 -12.63 -3.95
CA ASP A 211 19.87 -13.72 -3.07
C ASP A 211 18.83 -14.85 -3.08
N GLU A 212 19.23 -16.00 -3.59
CA GLU A 212 18.42 -17.24 -3.63
C GLU A 212 17.98 -17.73 -2.25
N PHE A 213 18.58 -17.20 -1.17
CA PHE A 213 18.13 -17.52 0.18
C PHE A 213 16.65 -17.13 0.37
N TRP A 214 16.27 -15.90 -0.02
CA TRP A 214 14.90 -15.42 0.12
C TRP A 214 13.89 -16.22 -0.70
N ARG A 215 14.30 -16.62 -1.91
CA ARG A 215 13.50 -17.50 -2.76
C ARG A 215 13.27 -18.85 -2.07
N ARG A 216 14.32 -19.52 -1.56
CA ARG A 216 14.19 -20.82 -0.88
C ARG A 216 13.32 -20.75 0.39
N VAL A 217 13.43 -19.66 1.17
CA VAL A 217 12.55 -19.43 2.33
C VAL A 217 11.08 -19.35 1.87
N GLY A 218 10.80 -18.59 0.82
CA GLY A 218 9.45 -18.47 0.26
C GLY A 218 8.90 -19.76 -0.34
N GLU A 219 9.71 -20.52 -1.09
CA GLU A 219 9.31 -21.83 -1.63
C GLU A 219 8.86 -22.79 -0.52
N ARG A 220 9.61 -22.85 0.61
CA ARG A 220 9.22 -23.64 1.78
C ARG A 220 7.90 -23.17 2.39
N VAL A 221 7.64 -21.85 2.42
CA VAL A 221 6.34 -21.32 2.87
C VAL A 221 5.22 -21.76 1.94
N VAL A 222 5.41 -21.69 0.63
CA VAL A 222 4.41 -22.14 -0.35
C VAL A 222 4.10 -23.62 -0.19
N ASP A 223 5.13 -24.46 -0.05
CA ASP A 223 4.97 -25.89 0.14
C ASP A 223 4.24 -26.23 1.44
N GLY A 224 4.55 -25.50 2.52
CA GLY A 224 3.88 -25.61 3.80
C GLY A 224 2.40 -25.24 3.71
N LEU A 225 2.06 -24.12 3.08
CA LEU A 225 0.68 -23.68 2.84
C LEU A 225 -0.09 -24.69 1.98
N THR A 226 0.52 -25.19 0.91
CA THR A 226 -0.08 -26.21 0.04
C THR A 226 -0.41 -27.47 0.82
N LYS A 227 0.52 -27.95 1.65
CA LYS A 227 0.29 -29.12 2.50
C LYS A 227 -0.77 -28.86 3.59
N GLN A 228 -0.88 -27.64 4.10
CA GLN A 228 -1.83 -27.27 5.16
C GLN A 228 -3.26 -27.10 4.65
N ALA A 229 -3.46 -26.74 3.37
CA ALA A 229 -4.77 -26.51 2.76
C ALA A 229 -5.57 -27.80 2.58
N VAL A 230 -6.88 -27.70 2.50
CA VAL A 230 -7.77 -28.73 1.96
C VAL A 230 -7.90 -28.51 0.47
N HIS A 231 -7.53 -29.51 -0.33
CA HIS A 231 -7.70 -29.49 -1.78
C HIS A 231 -8.97 -30.22 -2.19
N ARG A 232 -9.69 -29.68 -3.16
CA ARG A 232 -10.87 -30.24 -3.82
C ARG A 232 -10.69 -30.14 -5.33
N GLU A 233 -11.60 -30.69 -6.09
CA GLU A 233 -11.57 -30.56 -7.54
C GLU A 233 -11.66 -29.08 -7.93
N GLY A 234 -10.53 -28.51 -8.37
CA GLY A 234 -10.43 -27.14 -8.89
C GLY A 234 -10.25 -26.02 -7.86
N TYR A 235 -10.36 -26.26 -6.53
CA TYR A 235 -10.18 -25.23 -5.51
C TYR A 235 -9.52 -25.74 -4.23
N ALA A 236 -9.05 -24.80 -3.41
CA ALA A 236 -8.52 -25.10 -2.08
C ALA A 236 -8.99 -24.08 -1.04
N TYR A 237 -8.99 -24.45 0.23
CA TYR A 237 -9.33 -23.61 1.37
C TYR A 237 -8.63 -24.08 2.64
N PHE A 238 -8.66 -23.23 3.69
CA PHE A 238 -8.19 -23.59 5.04
C PHE A 238 -9.38 -23.76 5.96
N SER A 239 -9.39 -24.83 6.78
CA SER A 239 -10.51 -25.17 7.64
C SER A 239 -10.64 -24.26 8.89
N THR A 240 -9.58 -23.52 9.22
CA THR A 240 -9.52 -22.54 10.31
C THR A 240 -8.49 -21.47 9.97
N GLY A 241 -8.50 -20.33 10.67
CA GLY A 241 -7.50 -19.27 10.51
C GLY A 241 -6.26 -19.45 11.38
N MET A 242 -6.28 -20.38 12.34
CA MET A 242 -5.18 -20.60 13.27
C MET A 242 -4.84 -22.07 13.41
N PHE A 243 -3.54 -22.37 13.36
CA PHE A 243 -3.02 -23.74 13.44
C PHE A 243 -1.86 -23.82 14.43
N GLY A 244 -1.77 -24.94 15.14
CA GLY A 244 -0.58 -25.33 15.88
C GLY A 244 0.54 -25.85 14.98
N VAL A 245 1.70 -26.12 15.56
CA VAL A 245 2.87 -26.61 14.82
C VAL A 245 2.54 -27.96 14.17
N ASN A 246 2.85 -28.07 12.86
CA ASN A 246 2.57 -29.25 12.02
C ASN A 246 1.07 -29.64 11.89
N GLN A 247 0.16 -28.77 12.31
CA GLN A 247 -1.27 -28.99 12.12
C GLN A 247 -1.68 -28.65 10.69
N VAL A 248 -2.58 -29.47 10.12
CA VAL A 248 -3.17 -29.27 8.79
C VAL A 248 -4.67 -29.07 8.90
N SER A 249 -5.28 -28.56 7.84
CA SER A 249 -6.72 -28.38 7.76
C SER A 249 -7.49 -29.68 7.88
N ASP A 250 -8.64 -29.65 8.58
CA ASP A 250 -9.55 -30.80 8.67
C ASP A 250 -10.40 -30.86 7.39
N PRO A 251 -10.24 -31.94 6.57
CA PRO A 251 -11.01 -32.08 5.35
C PRO A 251 -12.51 -32.35 5.56
N LYS A 252 -12.95 -32.56 6.80
CA LYS A 252 -14.36 -32.75 7.16
C LYS A 252 -15.09 -31.41 7.35
N VAL A 253 -14.37 -30.31 7.53
CA VAL A 253 -14.96 -28.98 7.63
C VAL A 253 -15.47 -28.60 6.22
N ALA A 254 -16.77 -28.39 6.10
CA ALA A 254 -17.37 -27.99 4.85
C ALA A 254 -17.03 -26.52 4.50
N PRO A 255 -16.65 -26.20 3.27
CA PRO A 255 -16.28 -24.83 2.89
C PRO A 255 -17.40 -23.83 3.15
N GLU A 256 -18.67 -24.24 3.03
CA GLU A 256 -19.84 -23.40 3.26
C GLU A 256 -20.07 -23.05 4.74
N SER A 257 -19.41 -23.75 5.67
CA SER A 257 -19.48 -23.50 7.12
C SER A 257 -18.46 -22.48 7.61
N LEU A 258 -17.53 -22.05 6.74
CA LEU A 258 -16.51 -21.08 7.14
C LEU A 258 -17.13 -19.71 7.41
N ASN A 259 -16.63 -19.06 8.45
CA ASN A 259 -17.02 -17.71 8.79
C ASN A 259 -16.65 -16.74 7.63
N PRO A 260 -17.53 -15.79 7.27
CA PRO A 260 -17.22 -14.79 6.23
C PRO A 260 -15.92 -14.02 6.46
N TRP A 261 -15.57 -13.69 7.70
CA TRP A 261 -14.28 -13.06 8.03
C TRP A 261 -13.09 -13.93 7.63
N MET A 262 -13.19 -15.23 7.85
CA MET A 262 -12.17 -16.18 7.43
C MET A 262 -12.03 -16.19 5.89
N ASN A 263 -13.14 -16.22 5.17
CA ASN A 263 -13.15 -16.20 3.71
C ASN A 263 -12.49 -14.94 3.14
N MET A 264 -12.67 -13.79 3.78
CA MET A 264 -12.03 -12.53 3.38
C MET A 264 -10.49 -12.62 3.45
N THR A 265 -9.93 -13.34 4.41
CA THR A 265 -8.47 -13.42 4.60
C THR A 265 -7.74 -14.19 3.50
N PHE A 266 -8.43 -15.04 2.75
CA PHE A 266 -7.80 -15.80 1.65
C PHE A 266 -7.29 -14.89 0.53
N GLY A 267 -7.85 -13.69 0.39
CA GLY A 267 -7.32 -12.69 -0.51
C GLY A 267 -5.86 -12.34 -0.22
N TRP A 268 -5.47 -12.23 1.05
CA TRP A 268 -4.08 -11.92 1.40
C TRP A 268 -3.13 -13.04 0.98
N ILE A 269 -3.53 -14.31 1.19
CA ILE A 269 -2.72 -15.46 0.79
C ILE A 269 -2.52 -15.44 -0.73
N THR A 270 -3.61 -15.25 -1.47
CA THR A 270 -3.64 -15.27 -2.93
C THR A 270 -2.78 -14.15 -3.54
N ILE A 271 -2.84 -12.93 -2.98
CA ILE A 271 -1.97 -11.81 -3.40
C ILE A 271 -0.49 -12.21 -3.31
N GLY A 272 -0.04 -12.67 -2.13
CA GLY A 272 1.38 -12.96 -1.92
C GLY A 272 1.87 -14.16 -2.73
N LEU A 273 1.04 -15.18 -2.92
CA LEU A 273 1.36 -16.32 -3.80
C LEU A 273 1.56 -15.87 -5.26
N ALA A 274 0.67 -15.03 -5.78
CA ALA A 274 0.78 -14.51 -7.14
C ALA A 274 2.00 -13.57 -7.29
N GLN A 275 2.28 -12.71 -6.30
CA GLN A 275 3.48 -11.86 -6.27
C GLN A 275 4.76 -12.71 -6.23
N PHE A 276 4.78 -13.76 -5.41
CA PHE A 276 5.92 -14.66 -5.31
C PHE A 276 6.16 -15.42 -6.62
N TYR A 277 5.10 -15.94 -7.27
CA TYR A 277 5.22 -16.53 -8.60
C TYR A 277 5.79 -15.55 -9.63
N ARG A 278 5.28 -14.32 -9.69
CA ARG A 278 5.79 -13.31 -10.65
C ARG A 278 7.26 -12.96 -10.42
N ALA A 279 7.72 -13.03 -9.17
CA ALA A 279 9.11 -12.74 -8.84
C ALA A 279 10.06 -13.92 -9.13
N THR A 280 9.61 -15.17 -8.93
CA THR A 280 10.48 -16.35 -8.87
C THR A 280 10.20 -17.38 -9.95
N GLY A 281 9.01 -17.38 -10.57
CA GLY A 281 8.54 -18.43 -11.48
C GLY A 281 8.17 -19.74 -10.78
N TYR A 282 7.97 -19.74 -9.45
CA TYR A 282 7.67 -20.97 -8.70
C TYR A 282 6.21 -21.39 -8.91
N GLU A 283 5.98 -22.35 -9.82
CA GLU A 283 4.66 -22.82 -10.27
C GLU A 283 3.71 -23.26 -9.15
N PRO A 284 4.15 -23.93 -8.06
CA PRO A 284 3.24 -24.29 -6.97
C PRO A 284 2.54 -23.07 -6.34
N ALA A 285 3.20 -21.89 -6.32
CA ALA A 285 2.59 -20.65 -5.82
C ALA A 285 1.43 -20.21 -6.72
N LEU A 286 1.58 -20.26 -8.05
CA LEU A 286 0.50 -19.93 -8.98
C LEU A 286 -0.66 -20.92 -8.88
N THR A 287 -0.34 -22.22 -8.74
CA THR A 287 -1.35 -23.29 -8.60
C THR A 287 -2.22 -23.04 -7.37
N LEU A 288 -1.63 -22.89 -6.19
CA LEU A 288 -2.38 -22.65 -4.95
C LEU A 288 -3.12 -21.30 -5.00
N SER A 289 -2.51 -20.25 -5.58
CA SER A 289 -3.16 -18.96 -5.79
C SER A 289 -4.45 -19.10 -6.61
N GLY A 290 -4.42 -19.89 -7.70
CA GLY A 290 -5.57 -20.15 -8.54
C GLY A 290 -6.65 -20.98 -7.86
N GLU A 291 -6.28 -22.00 -7.09
CA GLU A 291 -7.23 -22.78 -6.30
C GLU A 291 -7.96 -21.93 -5.26
N LEU A 292 -7.25 -21.06 -4.53
CA LEU A 292 -7.83 -20.11 -3.59
C LEU A 292 -8.69 -19.03 -4.29
N ALA A 293 -8.26 -18.54 -5.45
CA ALA A 293 -9.02 -17.57 -6.23
C ALA A 293 -10.38 -18.14 -6.68
N ARG A 294 -10.40 -19.39 -7.19
CA ARG A 294 -11.65 -20.07 -7.55
C ARG A 294 -12.52 -20.34 -6.33
N TYR A 295 -11.93 -20.73 -5.18
CA TYR A 295 -12.70 -20.82 -3.94
C TYR A 295 -13.38 -19.50 -3.58
N MET A 296 -12.65 -18.39 -3.61
CA MET A 296 -13.22 -17.08 -3.25
C MET A 296 -14.33 -16.65 -4.20
N ARG A 297 -14.21 -16.90 -5.50
CA ARG A 297 -15.22 -16.59 -6.49
C ARG A 297 -16.46 -17.46 -6.34
N ASP A 298 -16.28 -18.79 -6.23
CA ASP A 298 -17.37 -19.76 -6.46
C ASP A 298 -17.96 -20.35 -5.16
N HIS A 299 -17.21 -20.34 -4.03
CA HIS A 299 -17.60 -21.06 -2.82
C HIS A 299 -17.66 -20.19 -1.55
N SER A 300 -17.01 -19.02 -1.52
CA SER A 300 -16.91 -18.18 -0.31
C SER A 300 -18.24 -17.50 0.06
N LYS A 301 -19.18 -17.40 -0.87
CA LYS A 301 -20.43 -16.62 -0.73
C LYS A 301 -20.22 -15.13 -0.45
N LEU A 302 -19.02 -14.60 -0.72
CA LEU A 302 -18.75 -13.17 -0.58
C LEU A 302 -19.32 -12.36 -1.75
N TYR A 303 -19.48 -13.01 -2.92
CA TYR A 303 -19.90 -12.38 -4.16
C TYR A 303 -21.00 -13.18 -4.84
N ASP A 304 -21.83 -12.49 -5.63
CA ASP A 304 -22.72 -13.13 -6.60
C ASP A 304 -22.00 -13.41 -7.94
N ALA A 305 -22.73 -13.94 -8.90
CA ALA A 305 -22.18 -14.30 -10.22
C ALA A 305 -21.63 -13.10 -11.01
N GLU A 306 -22.07 -11.90 -10.70
CA GLU A 306 -21.64 -10.63 -11.29
C GLU A 306 -20.57 -9.92 -10.44
N GLY A 307 -20.01 -10.56 -9.42
CA GLY A 307 -18.99 -10.01 -8.55
C GLY A 307 -19.46 -8.99 -7.53
N ARG A 308 -20.78 -8.76 -7.39
CA ARG A 308 -21.33 -7.84 -6.38
C ARG A 308 -21.28 -8.49 -5.00
N PHE A 309 -21.03 -7.68 -3.97
CA PHE A 309 -20.93 -8.17 -2.60
C PHE A 309 -22.29 -8.63 -2.08
N THR A 310 -22.37 -9.87 -1.63
CA THR A 310 -23.62 -10.49 -1.15
C THR A 310 -24.02 -10.02 0.24
N ASN A 311 -23.06 -9.64 1.08
CA ASN A 311 -23.30 -9.13 2.43
C ASN A 311 -22.66 -7.74 2.63
N ILE A 312 -23.40 -6.71 2.26
CA ILE A 312 -22.98 -5.31 2.36
C ILE A 312 -22.92 -4.78 3.80
N ALA A 313 -23.38 -5.54 4.79
CA ALA A 313 -23.24 -5.21 6.21
C ALA A 313 -21.89 -5.65 6.80
N LEU A 314 -21.07 -6.36 6.02
CA LEU A 314 -19.72 -6.73 6.41
C LEU A 314 -18.69 -5.66 5.98
N HIS A 315 -17.48 -5.85 6.44
CA HIS A 315 -16.33 -5.00 6.24
C HIS A 315 -16.01 -4.77 4.76
N PHE A 316 -16.01 -3.51 4.31
CA PHE A 316 -15.81 -3.18 2.90
C PHE A 316 -14.39 -3.60 2.45
N HIS A 317 -13.35 -3.16 3.18
CA HIS A 317 -11.97 -3.57 2.93
C HIS A 317 -11.82 -5.10 2.91
N GLY A 318 -12.57 -5.83 3.77
CA GLY A 318 -12.60 -7.28 3.78
C GLY A 318 -13.10 -7.92 2.48
N HIS A 319 -14.01 -7.27 1.73
CA HIS A 319 -14.42 -7.71 0.40
C HIS A 319 -13.40 -7.33 -0.68
N LEU A 320 -12.62 -6.25 -0.48
CA LEU A 320 -11.64 -5.81 -1.48
C LEU A 320 -10.40 -6.71 -1.55
N HIS A 321 -9.97 -7.33 -0.44
CA HIS A 321 -8.81 -8.24 -0.45
C HIS A 321 -8.99 -9.45 -1.35
N PRO A 322 -10.12 -10.20 -1.29
CA PRO A 322 -10.35 -11.31 -2.20
C PRO A 322 -10.34 -10.87 -3.66
N LEU A 323 -10.97 -9.71 -3.99
CA LEU A 323 -10.91 -9.16 -5.34
C LEU A 323 -9.47 -8.85 -5.77
N LEU A 324 -8.66 -8.24 -4.89
CA LEU A 324 -7.24 -8.00 -5.17
C LEU A 324 -6.47 -9.30 -5.36
N GLY A 325 -6.73 -10.33 -4.55
CA GLY A 325 -6.11 -11.64 -4.70
C GLY A 325 -6.46 -12.31 -6.03
N MET A 326 -7.74 -12.30 -6.38
CA MET A 326 -8.22 -12.82 -7.67
C MET A 326 -7.66 -12.03 -8.85
N LEU A 327 -7.50 -10.70 -8.73
CA LEU A 327 -6.88 -9.85 -9.75
C LEU A 327 -5.41 -10.18 -9.98
N GLU A 328 -4.63 -10.28 -8.89
CA GLU A 328 -3.21 -10.62 -8.97
C GLU A 328 -2.99 -12.00 -9.58
N TYR A 329 -3.82 -12.99 -9.20
CA TYR A 329 -3.83 -14.30 -9.84
C TYR A 329 -4.21 -14.20 -11.32
N GLY A 330 -5.33 -13.54 -11.64
CA GLY A 330 -5.84 -13.43 -13.01
C GLY A 330 -4.82 -12.80 -13.96
N ILE A 331 -4.11 -11.76 -13.51
CA ILE A 331 -3.02 -11.13 -14.27
C ILE A 331 -1.84 -12.10 -14.43
N ALA A 332 -1.41 -12.75 -13.34
CA ALA A 332 -0.26 -13.66 -13.37
C ALA A 332 -0.50 -14.90 -14.23
N ALA A 333 -1.72 -15.45 -14.21
CA ALA A 333 -2.12 -16.63 -14.96
C ALA A 333 -2.60 -16.32 -16.39
N GLY A 334 -2.88 -15.04 -16.72
CA GLY A 334 -3.57 -14.66 -17.96
C GLY A 334 -5.04 -15.11 -17.99
N ASP A 335 -5.67 -15.23 -16.83
CA ASP A 335 -7.09 -15.59 -16.67
C ASP A 335 -7.96 -14.33 -16.78
N TRP A 336 -8.32 -13.99 -18.00
CA TRP A 336 -9.13 -12.80 -18.27
C TRP A 336 -10.57 -12.88 -17.77
N GLU A 337 -11.13 -14.07 -17.62
CA GLU A 337 -12.45 -14.25 -17.04
C GLU A 337 -12.44 -13.82 -15.56
N MET A 338 -11.41 -14.25 -14.82
CA MET A 338 -11.19 -13.81 -13.44
C MET A 338 -10.98 -12.29 -13.35
N VAL A 339 -10.17 -11.71 -14.25
CA VAL A 339 -9.95 -10.25 -14.31
C VAL A 339 -11.25 -9.48 -14.56
N GLN A 340 -12.12 -9.98 -15.46
CA GLN A 340 -13.43 -9.34 -15.72
C GLN A 340 -14.39 -9.48 -14.54
N PHE A 341 -14.40 -10.61 -13.86
CA PHE A 341 -15.17 -10.79 -12.62
C PHE A 341 -14.74 -9.75 -11.56
N VAL A 342 -13.42 -9.60 -11.35
CA VAL A 342 -12.88 -8.61 -10.41
C VAL A 342 -13.26 -7.18 -10.83
N ARG A 343 -13.20 -6.87 -12.13
CA ARG A 343 -13.61 -5.55 -12.62
C ARG A 343 -15.06 -5.23 -12.25
N GLN A 344 -15.97 -6.18 -12.41
CA GLN A 344 -17.37 -6.01 -12.03
C GLN A 344 -17.53 -5.74 -10.53
N GLY A 345 -16.83 -6.50 -9.68
CA GLY A 345 -16.80 -6.28 -8.23
C GLY A 345 -16.20 -4.92 -7.84
N PHE A 346 -15.16 -4.49 -8.54
CA PHE A 346 -14.56 -3.18 -8.36
C PHE A 346 -15.52 -2.04 -8.73
N GLU A 347 -16.22 -2.15 -9.87
CA GLU A 347 -17.24 -1.19 -10.30
C GLU A 347 -18.42 -1.13 -9.30
N PHE A 348 -18.80 -2.27 -8.72
CA PHE A 348 -19.76 -2.31 -7.61
C PHE A 348 -19.19 -1.55 -6.39
N GLY A 349 -17.92 -1.72 -6.07
CA GLY A 349 -17.22 -0.96 -5.02
C GLY A 349 -17.29 0.55 -5.26
N ILE A 350 -16.99 1.02 -6.48
CA ILE A 350 -17.10 2.46 -6.86
C ILE A 350 -18.53 2.97 -6.65
N ALA A 351 -19.53 2.20 -7.02
CA ALA A 351 -20.93 2.60 -6.86
C ALA A 351 -21.38 2.70 -5.38
N ASN A 352 -20.65 2.08 -4.46
CA ASN A 352 -20.94 2.03 -3.03
C ASN A 352 -19.98 2.83 -2.15
N MET A 353 -19.11 3.65 -2.74
CA MET A 353 -18.25 4.62 -2.06
C MET A 353 -18.61 6.05 -2.49
N TRP A 354 -17.88 7.03 -2.01
CA TRP A 354 -17.98 8.43 -2.47
C TRP A 354 -16.78 8.79 -3.35
N PRO A 355 -16.85 8.50 -4.64
CA PRO A 355 -15.70 8.58 -5.55
C PRO A 355 -15.21 10.00 -5.80
N MET A 356 -16.02 11.03 -5.50
CA MET A 356 -15.62 12.44 -5.65
C MET A 356 -14.40 12.79 -4.79
N VAL A 357 -14.24 12.16 -3.64
CA VAL A 357 -13.12 12.38 -2.70
C VAL A 357 -12.34 11.10 -2.37
N GLY A 358 -12.82 9.94 -2.81
CA GLY A 358 -12.25 8.65 -2.46
C GLY A 358 -12.62 8.20 -1.03
N TYR A 359 -13.78 8.60 -0.52
CA TYR A 359 -14.24 8.19 0.80
C TYR A 359 -14.84 6.79 0.75
N VAL A 360 -14.21 5.85 1.42
CA VAL A 360 -14.64 4.46 1.57
C VAL A 360 -15.00 4.25 3.03
N SER A 361 -16.26 3.98 3.35
CA SER A 361 -16.67 3.65 4.72
C SER A 361 -16.22 2.25 5.11
N GLU A 362 -16.08 2.00 6.41
CA GLU A 362 -15.72 0.68 6.93
C GLU A 362 -16.72 -0.41 6.52
N VAL A 363 -18.01 -0.05 6.46
CA VAL A 363 -19.11 -0.93 6.05
C VAL A 363 -19.95 -0.23 4.97
N ILE A 364 -20.37 -0.95 3.94
CA ILE A 364 -21.11 -0.37 2.79
C ILE A 364 -22.48 0.17 3.20
N ASN A 365 -23.22 -0.60 3.99
CA ASN A 365 -24.57 -0.22 4.43
C ASN A 365 -24.63 -0.12 5.97
N PRO A 366 -24.02 0.90 6.55
CA PRO A 366 -23.99 1.08 8.00
C PRO A 366 -25.36 1.56 8.51
N GLN A 367 -25.68 1.15 9.74
CA GLN A 367 -26.73 1.78 10.50
C GLN A 367 -26.22 3.07 11.14
N GLY A 368 -26.40 4.19 10.47
CA GLY A 368 -25.92 5.50 10.87
C GLY A 368 -24.61 5.93 10.18
N TYR A 369 -23.97 6.96 10.73
CA TYR A 369 -22.72 7.49 10.18
C TYR A 369 -21.56 6.53 10.44
N GLN A 370 -20.80 6.24 9.40
CA GLN A 370 -19.54 5.50 9.46
C GLN A 370 -18.39 6.38 9.02
N ASN A 371 -17.25 6.23 9.66
CA ASN A 371 -16.03 6.88 9.24
C ASN A 371 -15.43 6.19 8.00
N SER A 372 -14.57 6.90 7.29
CA SER A 372 -13.76 6.31 6.24
C SER A 372 -12.75 5.34 6.83
N GLU A 373 -12.45 4.26 6.12
CA GLU A 373 -11.32 3.38 6.44
C GLU A 373 -10.24 3.50 5.37
N ILE A 374 -9.03 3.93 5.78
CA ILE A 374 -7.93 4.17 4.82
C ILE A 374 -7.46 2.86 4.16
N CYS A 375 -7.63 1.70 4.80
CA CYS A 375 -7.37 0.42 4.13
C CYS A 375 -8.21 0.26 2.86
N GLY A 376 -9.52 0.57 2.93
CA GLY A 376 -10.41 0.49 1.78
C GLY A 376 -10.03 1.48 0.68
N VAL A 377 -9.65 2.71 1.05
CA VAL A 377 -9.17 3.72 0.08
C VAL A 377 -7.90 3.23 -0.64
N ALA A 378 -6.95 2.67 0.10
CA ALA A 378 -5.71 2.12 -0.43
C ALA A 378 -5.95 0.95 -1.40
N ASP A 379 -6.85 0.03 -1.06
CA ASP A 379 -7.20 -1.10 -1.91
C ASP A 379 -7.91 -0.66 -3.19
N MET A 380 -8.82 0.31 -3.11
CA MET A 380 -9.50 0.87 -4.31
C MET A 380 -8.49 1.53 -5.25
N ILE A 381 -7.51 2.27 -4.74
CA ILE A 381 -6.40 2.84 -5.54
C ILE A 381 -5.57 1.71 -6.18
N HIS A 382 -5.22 0.68 -5.42
CA HIS A 382 -4.42 -0.45 -5.92
C HIS A 382 -5.15 -1.20 -7.04
N MET A 383 -6.45 -1.55 -6.85
CA MET A 383 -7.25 -2.20 -7.90
C MET A 383 -7.42 -1.32 -9.14
N ALA A 384 -7.69 -0.03 -8.97
CA ALA A 384 -7.80 0.92 -10.08
C ALA A 384 -6.54 0.93 -10.94
N LEU A 385 -5.37 0.98 -10.30
CA LEU A 385 -4.07 0.92 -10.99
C LEU A 385 -3.86 -0.41 -11.71
N LYS A 386 -4.06 -1.55 -11.01
CA LYS A 386 -3.85 -2.88 -11.60
C LYS A 386 -4.81 -3.17 -12.77
N LEU A 387 -6.09 -2.85 -12.64
CA LEU A 387 -7.08 -2.99 -13.72
C LEU A 387 -6.72 -2.10 -14.92
N THR A 388 -6.31 -0.86 -14.67
CA THR A 388 -5.92 0.07 -15.75
C THR A 388 -4.67 -0.41 -16.47
N LEU A 389 -3.64 -0.83 -15.74
CA LEU A 389 -2.38 -1.33 -16.31
C LEU A 389 -2.57 -2.65 -17.06
N ALA A 390 -3.50 -3.50 -16.61
CA ALA A 390 -3.88 -4.73 -17.30
C ALA A 390 -4.78 -4.49 -18.54
N GLY A 391 -5.22 -3.25 -18.80
CA GLY A 391 -6.12 -2.92 -19.91
C GLY A 391 -7.58 -3.33 -19.67
N ALA A 392 -7.96 -3.61 -18.43
CA ALA A 392 -9.32 -3.99 -18.04
C ALA A 392 -10.21 -2.79 -17.66
N GLY A 393 -9.74 -1.57 -17.85
CA GLY A 393 -10.46 -0.33 -17.59
C GLY A 393 -9.56 0.89 -17.77
N ASN A 394 -10.09 2.06 -17.44
CA ASN A 394 -9.32 3.31 -17.44
C ASN A 394 -9.73 4.14 -16.21
N TYR A 395 -9.04 3.95 -15.10
CA TYR A 395 -9.35 4.54 -13.80
C TYR A 395 -8.30 5.56 -13.34
N TRP A 396 -7.48 6.11 -14.26
CA TRP A 396 -6.43 7.08 -13.93
C TRP A 396 -6.95 8.32 -13.21
N ASP A 397 -8.13 8.85 -13.63
CA ASP A 397 -8.73 10.03 -12.99
C ASP A 397 -9.26 9.72 -11.58
N ASP A 398 -9.72 8.50 -11.37
CA ASP A 398 -10.13 8.01 -10.04
C ASP A 398 -8.91 7.90 -9.13
N VAL A 399 -7.82 7.30 -9.62
CA VAL A 399 -6.55 7.22 -8.87
C VAL A 399 -6.03 8.62 -8.51
N ASP A 400 -5.98 9.56 -9.47
CA ASP A 400 -5.54 10.94 -9.22
C ASP A 400 -6.40 11.61 -8.15
N ARG A 401 -7.73 11.51 -8.28
CA ARG A 401 -8.71 12.12 -7.39
C ARG A 401 -8.66 11.55 -5.98
N TRP A 402 -8.64 10.22 -5.84
CA TRP A 402 -8.60 9.56 -4.54
C TRP A 402 -7.27 9.78 -3.82
N THR A 403 -6.16 9.76 -4.58
CA THR A 403 -4.82 10.02 -4.05
C THR A 403 -4.69 11.43 -3.50
N ARG A 404 -5.16 12.45 -4.24
CA ARG A 404 -5.06 13.86 -3.81
C ARG A 404 -5.94 14.19 -2.62
N ASN A 405 -7.03 13.46 -2.43
CA ASN A 405 -8.03 13.80 -1.43
C ASN A 405 -7.95 12.85 -0.21
N GLN A 406 -8.92 11.98 -0.01
CA GLN A 406 -9.06 11.19 1.22
C GLN A 406 -7.79 10.39 1.58
N PHE A 407 -7.08 9.89 0.58
CA PHE A 407 -5.85 9.15 0.82
C PHE A 407 -4.72 10.03 1.37
N ALA A 408 -4.38 11.14 0.70
CA ALA A 408 -3.32 12.05 1.14
C ALA A 408 -3.65 12.73 2.49
N GLU A 409 -4.92 13.08 2.71
CA GLU A 409 -5.40 13.64 3.98
C GLU A 409 -5.36 12.62 5.13
N GLY A 410 -5.49 11.32 4.83
CA GLY A 410 -5.42 10.25 5.83
C GLY A 410 -4.04 10.05 6.44
N GLN A 411 -2.95 10.49 5.81
CA GLN A 411 -1.61 10.38 6.35
C GLN A 411 -1.34 11.46 7.41
N LEU A 412 -0.86 11.06 8.58
CA LEU A 412 -0.46 11.98 9.65
C LEU A 412 0.82 12.72 9.27
N THR A 413 0.71 14.01 8.96
CA THR A 413 1.85 14.84 8.54
C THR A 413 2.43 15.69 9.67
N SER A 414 1.67 15.91 10.75
CA SER A 414 2.09 16.62 11.95
C SER A 414 1.36 16.10 13.18
N SER A 415 2.03 16.09 14.32
CA SER A 415 1.47 15.72 15.63
C SER A 415 1.16 16.92 16.54
N GLU A 416 1.52 18.14 16.13
CA GLU A 416 1.45 19.35 16.95
C GLU A 416 0.03 19.67 17.49
N TRP A 417 -1.00 19.24 16.78
CA TRP A 417 -2.40 19.46 17.14
C TRP A 417 -2.90 18.56 18.29
N VAL A 418 -2.19 17.46 18.60
CA VAL A 418 -2.65 16.49 19.59
C VAL A 418 -2.52 17.04 21.01
N ALA A 419 -1.38 17.63 21.36
CA ALA A 419 -1.17 18.17 22.70
C ALA A 419 -2.21 19.27 23.06
N PRO A 420 -2.52 20.26 22.20
CA PRO A 420 -3.63 21.20 22.42
C PRO A 420 -5.00 20.54 22.59
N MET A 421 -5.27 19.45 21.85
CA MET A 421 -6.56 18.76 21.90
C MET A 421 -6.83 18.12 23.26
N VAL A 422 -5.79 17.63 23.94
CA VAL A 422 -5.95 16.88 25.19
C VAL A 422 -5.56 17.64 26.46
N LYS A 423 -4.94 18.83 26.34
CA LYS A 423 -4.36 19.58 27.49
C LYS A 423 -5.35 19.86 28.63
N ASP A 424 -6.61 20.11 28.31
CA ASP A 424 -7.65 20.45 29.26
C ASP A 424 -8.49 19.21 29.69
N GLN A 425 -8.13 18.02 29.21
CA GLN A 425 -8.80 16.79 29.59
C GLN A 425 -8.25 16.27 30.92
N PRO A 426 -9.09 15.68 31.80
CA PRO A 426 -8.61 15.01 33.00
C PRO A 426 -7.61 13.90 32.64
N VAL A 427 -6.57 13.75 33.47
CA VAL A 427 -5.64 12.63 33.35
C VAL A 427 -6.41 11.33 33.57
N ASN A 428 -6.30 10.41 32.62
CA ASN A 428 -6.97 9.12 32.64
C ASN A 428 -5.95 8.00 32.38
N LEU A 429 -5.50 7.37 33.46
CA LEU A 429 -4.53 6.27 33.43
C LEU A 429 -5.21 4.88 33.32
N LYS A 430 -6.54 4.80 33.48
CA LYS A 430 -7.28 3.53 33.44
C LYS A 430 -7.07 2.73 32.13
N PRO A 431 -7.04 3.35 30.93
CA PRO A 431 -6.77 2.61 29.70
C PRO A 431 -5.36 2.03 29.60
N LEU A 432 -4.41 2.50 30.42
CA LEU A 432 -3.02 2.02 30.37
C LEU A 432 -2.88 0.62 30.97
N ASP A 433 -3.80 0.21 31.82
CA ASP A 433 -3.93 -1.18 32.29
C ASP A 433 -4.84 -1.97 31.34
N HIS A 434 -4.37 -2.17 30.13
CA HIS A 434 -5.15 -2.81 29.06
C HIS A 434 -5.30 -4.33 29.25
N GLY A 435 -4.71 -4.91 30.32
CA GLY A 435 -4.72 -6.36 30.59
C GLY A 435 -3.98 -7.19 29.53
N THR A 436 -3.30 -6.55 28.57
CA THR A 436 -2.59 -7.19 27.47
C THR A 436 -1.08 -7.09 27.57
N GLY A 437 -0.56 -6.36 28.57
CA GLY A 437 0.87 -6.24 28.80
C GLY A 437 1.42 -4.86 28.41
N ALA A 438 2.01 -4.68 27.24
CA ALA A 438 2.78 -3.48 26.96
C ALA A 438 1.93 -2.32 26.43
N THR A 439 1.96 -1.20 27.13
CA THR A 439 1.41 0.09 26.71
C THR A 439 2.52 1.14 26.77
N ALA A 440 2.59 2.03 25.78
CA ALA A 440 3.52 3.14 25.76
C ALA A 440 2.78 4.47 25.79
N THR A 441 3.36 5.47 26.47
CA THR A 441 2.85 6.84 26.56
C THR A 441 3.87 7.88 26.12
N GLU A 442 5.11 7.46 25.85
CA GLU A 442 6.19 8.37 25.50
C GLU A 442 6.10 8.80 24.04
N LYS A 443 5.93 10.10 23.80
CA LYS A 443 5.95 10.74 22.46
C LYS A 443 5.09 10.01 21.43
N VAL A 444 3.93 9.51 21.86
CA VAL A 444 3.06 8.66 21.03
C VAL A 444 2.63 9.35 19.73
N PRO A 445 2.12 10.61 19.74
CA PRO A 445 1.76 11.26 18.50
C PRO A 445 2.95 11.48 17.56
N GLU A 446 4.10 11.87 18.11
CA GLU A 446 5.32 12.11 17.34
C GLU A 446 5.83 10.82 16.69
N ARG A 447 5.83 9.70 17.42
CA ARG A 447 6.24 8.38 16.91
C ARG A 447 5.34 7.87 15.78
N CYS A 448 4.11 8.34 15.72
CA CYS A 448 3.12 7.95 14.71
C CYS A 448 3.11 8.83 13.45
N VAL A 449 3.87 9.94 13.40
CA VAL A 449 3.94 10.79 12.20
C VAL A 449 4.35 9.96 10.98
N GLY A 450 3.61 10.10 9.88
CA GLY A 450 3.78 9.30 8.67
C GLY A 450 2.87 8.07 8.60
N GLY A 451 2.27 7.66 9.72
CA GLY A 451 1.21 6.65 9.76
C GLY A 451 -0.11 7.17 9.18
N PHE A 452 -1.10 6.29 9.07
CA PHE A 452 -2.41 6.64 8.53
C PHE A 452 -3.50 6.54 9.59
N ALA A 453 -4.45 7.49 9.53
CA ALA A 453 -5.67 7.43 10.34
C ALA A 453 -6.40 6.10 10.14
N GLY A 454 -6.89 5.51 11.22
CA GLY A 454 -7.73 4.32 11.14
C GLY A 454 -9.08 4.68 10.52
N TRP A 455 -9.75 5.65 11.11
CA TRP A 455 -11.12 6.04 10.75
C TRP A 455 -11.30 7.57 10.71
N PRO A 456 -10.74 8.28 9.71
CA PRO A 456 -10.99 9.71 9.55
C PRO A 456 -12.46 9.95 9.15
N SER A 457 -13.03 11.07 9.56
CA SER A 457 -14.31 11.52 9.01
C SER A 457 -14.11 12.21 7.66
N ALA A 458 -15.19 12.68 7.04
CA ALA A 458 -15.09 13.38 5.76
C ALA A 458 -14.33 14.70 5.85
N ASN A 459 -14.28 15.32 7.03
CA ASN A 459 -13.76 16.67 7.26
C ASN A 459 -12.77 16.77 8.43
N ASP A 460 -12.51 15.67 9.15
CA ASP A 460 -11.64 15.66 10.33
C ASP A 460 -10.78 14.40 10.36
N TRP A 461 -9.48 14.56 10.57
CA TRP A 461 -8.56 13.43 10.69
C TRP A 461 -8.87 12.55 11.91
N GLN A 462 -9.22 13.16 13.04
CA GLN A 462 -9.61 12.46 14.28
C GLN A 462 -11.11 12.14 14.26
N GLY A 463 -11.52 11.23 13.40
CA GLY A 463 -12.93 10.83 13.27
C GLY A 463 -13.43 9.92 14.38
N ASN A 464 -12.55 9.10 14.98
CA ASN A 464 -12.87 8.13 16.03
C ASN A 464 -12.21 8.53 17.37
N LYS A 465 -12.98 8.52 18.45
CA LYS A 465 -12.48 8.88 19.79
C LYS A 465 -11.65 7.76 20.45
N HIS A 466 -11.91 6.51 20.09
CA HIS A 466 -11.32 5.34 20.76
C HIS A 466 -10.01 4.88 20.13
N ALA A 467 -9.81 5.15 18.84
CA ALA A 467 -8.57 4.85 18.16
C ALA A 467 -8.31 5.90 17.08
N SER A 468 -7.15 6.53 17.13
CA SER A 468 -6.71 7.52 16.14
C SER A 468 -6.04 6.83 14.96
N ILE A 469 -5.16 5.87 15.27
CA ILE A 469 -4.50 4.99 14.31
C ILE A 469 -4.82 3.55 14.66
N MET A 470 -5.19 2.78 13.65
CA MET A 470 -5.12 1.34 13.62
C MET A 470 -4.08 0.96 12.57
N HIS A 471 -2.98 0.32 12.97
CA HIS A 471 -1.81 0.18 12.11
C HIS A 471 -2.01 -0.71 10.89
N CYS A 472 -3.14 -1.43 10.77
CA CYS A 472 -3.50 -2.04 9.48
C CYS A 472 -3.64 -1.00 8.37
N CYS A 473 -4.19 0.19 8.68
CA CYS A 473 -4.31 1.30 7.74
C CYS A 473 -2.94 1.92 7.41
N THR A 474 -2.02 1.99 8.38
CA THR A 474 -0.64 2.41 8.11
C THR A 474 0.03 1.44 7.13
N GLY A 475 -0.04 0.12 7.35
CA GLY A 475 0.57 -0.86 6.46
C GLY A 475 0.01 -0.85 5.04
N ASN A 476 -1.32 -0.73 4.87
CA ASN A 476 -1.94 -0.65 3.55
C ASN A 476 -1.73 0.70 2.87
N GLY A 477 -1.89 1.80 3.60
CA GLY A 477 -1.73 3.15 3.05
C GLY A 477 -0.31 3.38 2.54
N THR A 478 0.70 2.97 3.30
CA THR A 478 2.10 3.13 2.87
C THR A 478 2.40 2.35 1.60
N ARG A 479 1.88 1.14 1.42
CA ARG A 479 2.02 0.39 0.15
C ARG A 479 1.38 1.15 -1.01
N ALA A 480 0.19 1.72 -0.83
CA ALA A 480 -0.48 2.48 -1.87
C ALA A 480 0.30 3.73 -2.29
N ILE A 481 1.09 4.36 -1.38
CA ILE A 481 2.04 5.42 -1.76
C ILE A 481 2.97 4.94 -2.87
N TYR A 482 3.55 3.73 -2.73
CA TYR A 482 4.46 3.17 -3.72
C TYR A 482 3.77 2.92 -5.06
N PHE A 483 2.60 2.32 -5.04
CA PHE A 483 1.86 2.00 -6.28
C PHE A 483 1.50 3.25 -7.06
N VAL A 484 1.10 4.33 -6.38
CA VAL A 484 0.86 5.63 -7.01
C VAL A 484 2.18 6.21 -7.52
N TRP A 485 3.23 6.24 -6.68
CA TRP A 485 4.53 6.79 -7.04
C TRP A 485 5.12 6.09 -8.28
N GLU A 486 5.10 4.76 -8.30
CA GLU A 486 5.62 3.98 -9.42
C GLU A 486 4.83 4.25 -10.72
N SER A 487 3.52 4.45 -10.60
CA SER A 487 2.61 4.64 -11.74
C SER A 487 2.62 6.06 -12.33
N ILE A 488 3.25 7.06 -11.66
CA ILE A 488 3.29 8.45 -12.16
C ILE A 488 3.88 8.50 -13.57
N LEU A 489 4.96 7.77 -13.81
CA LEU A 489 5.56 7.67 -15.14
C LEU A 489 6.09 6.26 -15.40
N ARG A 490 5.93 5.80 -16.64
CA ARG A 490 6.41 4.48 -17.11
C ARG A 490 7.25 4.60 -18.36
N PRO A 491 8.46 4.03 -18.38
CA PRO A 491 9.22 3.84 -19.60
C PRO A 491 8.70 2.62 -20.37
N GLU A 492 8.54 2.72 -21.66
CA GLU A 492 8.13 1.63 -22.57
C GLU A 492 8.97 1.72 -23.84
N GLN A 493 9.91 0.80 -24.08
CA GLN A 493 10.68 0.67 -25.35
C GLN A 493 10.88 1.97 -26.15
N GLY A 494 11.61 2.95 -25.59
CA GLY A 494 11.87 4.24 -26.23
C GLY A 494 10.75 5.29 -26.07
N LYS A 495 9.66 4.94 -25.39
CA LYS A 495 8.57 5.85 -25.02
C LYS A 495 8.63 6.14 -23.53
N LEU A 496 8.19 7.33 -23.14
CA LEU A 496 7.96 7.70 -21.74
C LEU A 496 6.53 8.20 -21.58
N ARG A 497 5.74 7.49 -20.79
CA ARG A 497 4.37 7.89 -20.47
C ARG A 497 4.31 8.49 -19.07
N VAL A 498 3.80 9.73 -18.98
CA VAL A 498 3.41 10.36 -17.71
C VAL A 498 1.91 10.13 -17.52
N ASN A 499 1.53 9.32 -16.53
CA ASN A 499 0.16 8.87 -16.32
C ASN A 499 -0.59 9.72 -15.29
N LEU A 500 0.13 10.19 -14.25
CA LEU A 500 -0.39 11.03 -13.17
C LEU A 500 0.43 12.32 -13.09
N LEU A 501 -0.25 13.47 -12.96
CA LEU A 501 0.41 14.77 -12.89
C LEU A 501 0.77 15.11 -11.45
N LEU A 502 1.69 14.33 -10.88
CA LEU A 502 2.26 14.47 -9.54
C LEU A 502 3.77 14.67 -9.64
N ASN A 503 4.37 15.29 -8.62
CA ASN A 503 5.82 15.45 -8.56
C ASN A 503 6.53 14.10 -8.49
N ARG A 504 7.56 13.88 -9.32
CA ARG A 504 8.41 12.70 -9.27
C ARG A 504 9.78 12.94 -9.89
N ALA A 505 10.84 12.50 -9.18
CA ALA A 505 12.16 12.32 -9.76
C ALA A 505 12.33 10.88 -10.28
N SER A 506 12.99 10.71 -11.44
CA SER A 506 13.25 9.40 -12.03
C SER A 506 14.54 9.40 -12.86
N PRO A 507 15.04 8.21 -13.26
CA PRO A 507 16.18 8.13 -14.19
C PRO A 507 15.91 8.73 -15.56
N TRP A 508 14.63 8.78 -15.98
CA TRP A 508 14.22 9.19 -17.35
C TRP A 508 13.82 10.65 -17.45
N ALA A 509 13.16 11.16 -16.43
CA ALA A 509 12.71 12.56 -16.35
C ALA A 509 12.37 12.95 -14.90
N ASP A 510 12.36 14.26 -14.63
CA ASP A 510 11.70 14.84 -13.48
C ASP A 510 10.37 15.43 -13.92
N VAL A 511 9.30 15.09 -13.20
CA VAL A 511 7.96 15.66 -13.37
C VAL A 511 7.75 16.69 -12.26
N ASP A 512 7.49 17.94 -12.65
CA ASP A 512 7.11 19.02 -11.75
C ASP A 512 5.66 19.41 -12.05
N SER A 513 4.75 19.08 -11.13
CA SER A 513 3.33 19.39 -11.25
C SER A 513 2.99 20.69 -10.52
N TYR A 514 2.36 21.62 -11.23
CA TYR A 514 1.88 22.88 -10.65
C TYR A 514 0.43 22.77 -10.17
N ILE A 515 -0.22 21.61 -10.40
CA ILE A 515 -1.59 21.35 -9.98
C ILE A 515 -1.63 21.21 -8.44
N PRO A 516 -2.55 21.91 -7.76
CA PRO A 516 -3.72 22.63 -8.28
C PRO A 516 -3.54 24.15 -8.46
N TYR A 517 -2.37 24.73 -8.24
CA TYR A 517 -2.17 26.17 -8.45
C TYR A 517 -2.49 26.57 -9.89
N GLU A 518 -1.87 25.90 -10.82
CA GLU A 518 -1.95 26.13 -12.26
C GLU A 518 -2.19 24.81 -12.98
N GLY A 519 -2.93 24.83 -14.08
CA GLY A 519 -3.04 23.69 -14.99
C GLY A 519 -1.76 23.56 -15.83
N ARG A 520 -0.66 23.19 -15.17
CA ARG A 520 0.67 23.09 -15.77
C ARG A 520 1.44 21.90 -15.25
N VAL A 521 2.21 21.25 -16.12
CA VAL A 521 3.22 20.26 -15.78
C VAL A 521 4.47 20.48 -16.64
N ASP A 522 5.63 20.46 -16.00
CA ASP A 522 6.93 20.47 -16.65
C ASP A 522 7.55 19.07 -16.54
N VAL A 523 7.95 18.51 -17.67
CA VAL A 523 8.69 17.24 -17.75
C VAL A 523 10.11 17.55 -18.19
N LYS A 524 11.07 17.42 -17.28
CA LYS A 524 12.50 17.71 -17.50
C LYS A 524 13.20 16.41 -17.86
N LEU A 525 13.55 16.25 -19.13
CA LEU A 525 14.05 14.99 -19.70
C LEU A 525 15.51 14.71 -19.32
N LYS A 526 15.80 13.43 -19.01
CA LYS A 526 17.14 12.92 -18.73
C LYS A 526 17.59 11.86 -19.75
N SER A 527 16.66 11.38 -20.58
CA SER A 527 16.91 10.38 -21.63
C SER A 527 16.21 10.75 -22.93
N ASP A 528 16.68 10.20 -24.05
CA ASP A 528 15.98 10.28 -25.34
C ASP A 528 14.74 9.39 -25.30
N CYS A 529 13.57 9.94 -25.67
CA CYS A 529 12.32 9.16 -25.74
C CYS A 529 11.26 9.85 -26.61
N GLU A 530 10.18 9.12 -26.89
CA GLU A 530 8.91 9.70 -27.32
C GLU A 530 8.05 9.97 -26.08
N LEU A 531 7.81 11.25 -25.78
CA LEU A 531 7.07 11.66 -24.59
C LEU A 531 5.57 11.72 -24.87
N SER A 532 4.78 11.10 -23.99
CA SER A 532 3.34 11.27 -23.90
C SER A 532 2.93 11.59 -22.46
N VAL A 533 1.98 12.53 -22.32
CA VAL A 533 1.49 13.01 -21.03
C VAL A 533 -0.02 12.90 -21.00
N ARG A 534 -0.54 12.16 -20.03
CA ARG A 534 -1.98 12.03 -19.85
C ARG A 534 -2.57 13.31 -19.28
N ILE A 535 -3.60 13.81 -19.95
CA ILE A 535 -4.32 15.01 -19.52
C ILE A 535 -5.57 14.61 -18.74
N PRO A 536 -5.83 15.19 -17.55
CA PRO A 536 -6.99 14.87 -16.70
C PRO A 536 -8.33 15.06 -17.43
N GLU A 537 -9.38 14.35 -17.01
CA GLU A 537 -10.70 14.40 -17.65
C GLU A 537 -11.36 15.78 -17.65
N TRP A 538 -11.02 16.61 -16.65
CA TRP A 538 -11.56 17.97 -16.53
C TRP A 538 -10.90 19.01 -17.44
N ALA A 539 -9.81 18.66 -18.14
CA ALA A 539 -9.17 19.49 -19.17
C ALA A 539 -9.46 18.95 -20.58
N THR A 540 -9.57 19.83 -21.55
CA THR A 540 -9.89 19.48 -22.94
C THR A 540 -8.64 19.41 -23.82
N ALA A 541 -8.69 18.61 -24.87
CA ALA A 541 -7.60 18.53 -25.85
C ALA A 541 -7.40 19.87 -26.59
N GLN A 542 -8.50 20.58 -26.86
CA GLN A 542 -8.49 21.85 -27.59
C GLN A 542 -7.82 22.98 -26.81
N GLU A 543 -7.91 22.95 -25.48
CA GLU A 543 -7.34 23.97 -24.60
C GLU A 543 -5.94 23.59 -24.11
N THR A 544 -5.48 22.36 -24.40
CA THR A 544 -4.16 21.89 -23.99
C THR A 544 -3.10 22.35 -24.98
N GLN A 545 -2.06 22.99 -24.46
CA GLN A 545 -0.91 23.45 -25.23
C GLN A 545 0.37 22.74 -24.78
N CYS A 546 1.33 22.61 -25.70
CA CYS A 546 2.64 22.06 -25.40
C CYS A 546 3.73 22.99 -25.93
N ALA A 547 4.77 23.18 -25.13
CA ALA A 547 6.00 23.81 -25.56
C ALA A 547 7.20 22.94 -25.14
N VAL A 548 8.21 22.84 -26.02
CA VAL A 548 9.49 22.21 -25.68
C VAL A 548 10.58 23.26 -25.73
N ASN A 549 11.26 23.48 -24.61
CA ASN A 549 12.23 24.57 -24.46
C ASN A 549 11.67 25.96 -24.85
N GLY A 550 10.41 26.20 -24.44
CA GLY A 550 9.69 27.45 -24.73
C GLY A 550 9.19 27.61 -26.15
N ARG A 551 9.40 26.64 -27.05
CA ARG A 551 8.89 26.66 -28.44
C ARG A 551 7.63 25.82 -28.54
N ASN A 552 6.55 26.42 -29.03
CA ASN A 552 5.27 25.72 -29.20
C ASN A 552 5.47 24.49 -30.10
N ARG A 553 4.82 23.38 -29.68
CA ARG A 553 4.83 22.10 -30.36
C ARG A 553 3.39 21.62 -30.57
N PRO A 554 3.00 21.31 -31.82
CA PRO A 554 1.69 20.67 -32.08
C PRO A 554 1.58 19.35 -31.35
N LEU A 555 0.38 19.06 -30.82
CA LEU A 555 0.05 17.81 -30.15
C LEU A 555 -0.74 16.90 -31.10
N SER A 556 -0.41 15.62 -31.09
CA SER A 556 -1.32 14.56 -31.50
C SER A 556 -1.83 13.82 -30.26
N TRP A 557 -2.86 13.00 -30.39
CA TRP A 557 -3.56 12.41 -29.26
C TRP A 557 -3.75 10.91 -29.43
N GLU A 558 -3.52 10.18 -28.32
CA GLU A 558 -3.88 8.77 -28.15
C GLU A 558 -4.80 8.67 -26.92
N GLY A 559 -6.11 8.66 -27.12
CA GLY A 559 -7.08 8.79 -26.04
C GLY A 559 -6.87 10.08 -25.25
N ARG A 560 -6.52 9.98 -23.97
CA ARG A 560 -6.23 11.13 -23.09
C ARG A 560 -4.74 11.53 -23.08
N TYR A 561 -3.86 10.86 -23.85
CA TYR A 561 -2.45 11.18 -23.91
C TYR A 561 -2.15 12.23 -24.98
N ALA A 562 -1.61 13.37 -24.54
CA ALA A 562 -1.02 14.39 -25.40
C ALA A 562 0.39 13.92 -25.80
N MET A 563 0.59 13.66 -27.09
CA MET A 563 1.84 13.17 -27.66
C MET A 563 2.75 14.37 -27.97
N ALA A 564 3.74 14.64 -27.11
CA ALA A 564 4.73 15.68 -27.32
C ALA A 564 5.82 15.26 -28.35
N GLY A 565 5.85 13.96 -28.71
CA GLY A 565 6.78 13.40 -29.68
C GLY A 565 8.20 13.25 -29.14
N LYS A 566 9.21 13.21 -30.07
CA LYS A 566 10.61 13.00 -29.71
C LYS A 566 11.19 14.16 -28.91
N VAL A 567 11.81 13.82 -27.78
CA VAL A 567 12.50 14.73 -26.85
C VAL A 567 13.87 14.16 -26.48
N LYS A 568 14.78 15.02 -26.03
CA LYS A 568 16.17 14.68 -25.72
C LYS A 568 16.52 15.02 -24.27
N PRO A 569 17.63 14.49 -23.75
CA PRO A 569 18.15 14.90 -22.44
C PRO A 569 18.33 16.43 -22.38
N LYS A 570 17.93 17.01 -21.24
CA LYS A 570 17.89 18.45 -20.94
C LYS A 570 16.74 19.22 -21.62
N ASP A 571 15.91 18.61 -22.47
CA ASP A 571 14.68 19.25 -22.90
C ASP A 571 13.71 19.40 -21.73
N VAL A 572 12.94 20.48 -21.75
CA VAL A 572 11.82 20.70 -20.84
C VAL A 572 10.55 20.78 -21.68
N ALA A 573 9.70 19.77 -21.53
CA ALA A 573 8.36 19.76 -22.13
C ALA A 573 7.37 20.33 -21.12
N THR A 574 6.77 21.46 -21.43
CA THR A 574 5.75 22.14 -20.63
C THR A 574 4.39 21.93 -21.28
N LEU A 575 3.46 21.33 -20.55
CA LEU A 575 2.05 21.24 -20.93
C LEU A 575 1.24 22.19 -20.08
N THR A 576 0.32 22.94 -20.71
CA THR A 576 -0.56 23.88 -20.01
C THR A 576 -2.00 23.69 -20.47
N PHE A 577 -2.95 23.86 -19.56
CA PHE A 577 -4.38 23.77 -19.78
C PHE A 577 -5.14 24.54 -18.69
N PRO A 578 -6.37 25.00 -18.92
CA PRO A 578 -7.18 25.63 -17.88
C PRO A 578 -7.45 24.67 -16.74
N ILE A 579 -7.43 25.19 -15.50
CA ILE A 579 -7.84 24.42 -14.33
C ILE A 579 -9.12 25.03 -13.74
N PRO A 580 -10.25 24.30 -13.76
CA PRO A 580 -11.52 24.82 -13.28
C PRO A 580 -11.58 24.79 -11.73
N GLU A 581 -12.13 25.86 -11.15
CA GLU A 581 -12.63 25.85 -9.77
C GLU A 581 -14.13 25.56 -9.80
N ARG A 582 -14.59 24.62 -8.97
CA ARG A 582 -16.00 24.19 -8.88
C ARG A 582 -16.44 24.11 -7.43
N LYS A 583 -17.72 24.38 -7.19
CA LYS A 583 -18.38 24.13 -5.91
C LYS A 583 -19.33 22.95 -6.08
N ASP A 584 -19.23 22.00 -5.18
CA ASP A 584 -20.02 20.78 -5.17
C ASP A 584 -20.63 20.58 -3.77
N VAL A 585 -21.74 19.85 -3.70
CA VAL A 585 -22.30 19.35 -2.45
C VAL A 585 -22.11 17.85 -2.42
N LEU A 586 -21.49 17.36 -1.37
CA LEU A 586 -21.25 15.93 -1.15
C LEU A 586 -22.05 15.48 0.07
N ARG A 587 -22.94 14.49 -0.14
CA ARG A 587 -23.73 13.92 0.95
C ARG A 587 -23.14 12.57 1.35
N ILE A 588 -22.56 12.49 2.56
CA ILE A 588 -21.98 11.27 3.12
C ILE A 588 -22.84 10.84 4.32
N HIS A 589 -23.42 9.64 4.26
CA HIS A 589 -24.27 9.08 5.33
C HIS A 589 -25.30 10.10 5.89
N GLY A 590 -25.97 10.82 5.00
CA GLY A 590 -26.98 11.80 5.37
C GLY A 590 -26.46 13.16 5.85
N ARG A 591 -25.16 13.36 5.91
CA ARG A 591 -24.54 14.66 6.23
C ARG A 591 -24.07 15.36 4.96
N ASP A 592 -24.43 16.62 4.81
CA ASP A 592 -24.06 17.43 3.64
C ASP A 592 -22.76 18.21 3.94
N TYR A 593 -21.89 18.22 2.94
CA TYR A 593 -20.62 18.93 2.93
C TYR A 593 -20.52 19.76 1.65
N SER A 594 -20.23 21.06 1.79
CA SER A 594 -19.91 21.91 0.64
C SER A 594 -18.42 21.82 0.34
N LEU A 595 -18.07 21.47 -0.89
CA LEU A 595 -16.69 21.35 -1.34
C LEU A 595 -16.35 22.47 -2.32
N THR A 596 -15.15 23.06 -2.18
CA THR A 596 -14.53 23.82 -3.26
C THR A 596 -13.40 22.95 -3.83
N ARG A 597 -13.49 22.63 -5.13
CA ARG A 597 -12.47 21.83 -5.83
C ARG A 597 -11.78 22.66 -6.90
N LYS A 598 -10.46 22.43 -7.07
CA LYS A 598 -9.68 22.98 -8.17
C LYS A 598 -9.06 21.82 -8.95
N GLY A 599 -9.56 21.58 -10.16
CA GLY A 599 -9.34 20.31 -10.85
C GLY A 599 -9.94 19.14 -10.06
N ASN A 600 -9.10 18.13 -9.76
CA ASN A 600 -9.47 16.98 -8.92
C ASN A 600 -9.26 17.23 -7.42
N GLU A 601 -8.55 18.29 -7.02
CA GLU A 601 -8.17 18.53 -5.63
C GLU A 601 -9.25 19.29 -4.87
N VAL A 602 -9.69 18.75 -3.72
CA VAL A 602 -10.53 19.49 -2.75
C VAL A 602 -9.63 20.47 -2.01
N VAL A 603 -9.93 21.75 -2.14
CA VAL A 603 -9.14 22.84 -1.49
C VAL A 603 -9.81 23.38 -0.24
N GLN A 604 -11.10 23.12 -0.08
CA GLN A 604 -11.89 23.53 1.09
C GLN A 604 -13.10 22.61 1.25
N ILE A 605 -13.46 22.31 2.51
CA ILE A 605 -14.67 21.60 2.92
C ILE A 605 -15.40 22.42 4.00
N ASP A 606 -16.72 22.47 3.92
CA ASP A 606 -17.56 23.12 4.92
C ASP A 606 -18.73 22.17 5.31
N PRO A 607 -19.02 21.98 6.62
CA PRO A 607 -18.31 22.53 7.77
C PRO A 607 -16.90 21.95 7.94
N PRO A 608 -15.95 22.71 8.50
CA PRO A 608 -14.61 22.20 8.80
C PRO A 608 -14.65 21.18 9.95
N GLY A 609 -13.61 20.34 10.04
CA GLY A 609 -13.40 19.44 11.18
C GLY A 609 -13.11 20.19 12.48
N LYS A 610 -13.17 19.50 13.60
CA LYS A 610 -13.01 20.10 14.95
C LYS A 610 -11.59 19.95 15.50
N ASN A 611 -10.98 18.78 15.31
CA ASN A 611 -9.69 18.45 15.93
C ASN A 611 -8.53 18.73 14.99
N TRP A 612 -8.56 18.10 13.81
CA TRP A 612 -7.62 18.32 12.72
C TRP A 612 -8.38 18.38 11.40
N PRO A 613 -8.86 19.59 11.02
CA PRO A 613 -9.68 19.77 9.83
C PRO A 613 -8.94 19.34 8.57
N LEU A 614 -9.58 18.47 7.76
CA LEU A 614 -9.10 18.08 6.46
C LEU A 614 -9.38 19.17 5.41
N TYR A 615 -8.64 19.13 4.29
CA TYR A 615 -8.84 20.02 3.15
C TYR A 615 -8.72 21.53 3.45
N GLN A 616 -7.84 21.90 4.38
CA GLN A 616 -7.53 23.30 4.67
C GLN A 616 -6.45 23.81 3.70
N ARG A 617 -6.81 23.88 2.42
CA ARG A 617 -5.87 24.08 1.30
C ARG A 617 -6.20 25.33 0.48
N GLU A 618 -6.79 26.37 1.10
CA GLU A 618 -7.19 27.59 0.40
C GLU A 618 -6.03 28.28 -0.33
N HIS A 619 -4.78 28.08 0.12
CA HIS A 619 -3.60 28.61 -0.56
C HIS A 619 -3.47 28.08 -2.02
N TYR A 620 -4.06 26.94 -2.35
CA TYR A 620 -4.10 26.42 -3.72
C TYR A 620 -5.05 27.19 -4.65
N ARG A 621 -5.93 28.02 -4.11
CA ARG A 621 -6.84 28.83 -4.92
C ARG A 621 -6.14 30.00 -5.63
N THR A 622 -4.93 30.35 -5.22
CA THR A 622 -4.09 31.27 -5.99
C THR A 622 -3.75 30.65 -7.34
N ASN A 623 -3.57 31.47 -8.40
CA ASN A 623 -3.11 31.05 -9.70
C ASN A 623 -1.60 31.24 -9.86
N SER A 624 -0.88 31.21 -8.75
CA SER A 624 0.58 31.34 -8.71
C SER A 624 1.15 30.27 -7.79
N ALA A 625 1.93 29.40 -8.35
CA ALA A 625 2.53 28.29 -7.62
C ALA A 625 3.52 28.79 -6.56
N ARG A 626 3.42 28.22 -5.36
CA ARG A 626 4.48 28.30 -4.35
C ARG A 626 5.55 27.27 -4.69
N PHE A 627 6.76 27.53 -4.24
CA PHE A 627 7.90 26.65 -4.45
C PHE A 627 8.58 26.31 -3.14
N LYS A 628 9.10 25.09 -3.07
CA LYS A 628 9.98 24.62 -2.00
C LYS A 628 11.27 24.07 -2.58
N THR A 629 12.34 24.04 -1.79
CA THR A 629 13.56 23.31 -2.10
C THR A 629 13.51 21.96 -1.42
N VAL A 630 13.75 20.89 -2.19
CA VAL A 630 13.74 19.51 -1.72
C VAL A 630 14.98 18.79 -2.19
N GLU A 631 15.47 17.84 -1.40
CA GLU A 631 16.41 16.84 -1.90
C GLU A 631 15.63 15.77 -2.65
N ARG A 632 15.85 15.64 -3.95
CA ARG A 632 15.30 14.57 -4.76
C ARG A 632 16.17 13.34 -4.71
N PHE A 633 15.54 12.18 -4.61
CA PHE A 633 16.17 10.88 -4.66
C PHE A 633 15.75 10.14 -5.93
N VAL A 634 16.72 9.55 -6.61
CA VAL A 634 16.50 8.68 -7.78
C VAL A 634 17.19 7.37 -7.47
N ALA A 635 16.41 6.35 -7.16
CA ALA A 635 16.93 5.03 -6.85
C ALA A 635 17.68 4.41 -8.03
N ASP A 636 18.77 3.68 -7.75
CA ASP A 636 19.51 2.91 -8.76
C ASP A 636 18.71 1.70 -9.24
N GLN A 637 17.78 1.22 -8.43
CA GLN A 637 16.87 0.11 -8.72
C GLN A 637 15.42 0.57 -8.62
N SER A 638 14.55 0.03 -9.46
CA SER A 638 13.11 0.14 -9.34
C SER A 638 12.47 -1.23 -9.51
N VAL A 639 11.35 -1.44 -8.85
CA VAL A 639 10.63 -2.71 -8.88
C VAL A 639 9.22 -2.45 -9.36
N GLU A 640 8.81 -3.09 -10.43
CA GLU A 640 7.39 -3.18 -10.77
C GLU A 640 6.73 -4.14 -9.77
N TRP A 641 5.74 -3.61 -9.01
CA TRP A 641 5.20 -4.32 -7.86
C TRP A 641 3.66 -4.47 -7.85
#